data_4e44ef27fbc7f3674367f86c717926a5
#
_entry.id   4e44ef27fbc7f3674367f86c717926a5
#
_cell.length_a   1.000
_cell.length_b   1.000
_cell.length_c   1.000
_cell.angle_alpha   90.00
_cell.angle_beta   90.00
_cell.angle_gamma   90.00
#
_symmetry.space_group_name_H-M   'P 1'
#
loop_
_entity.id
_entity.type
_entity.pdbx_description
1 polymer ?
#
loop_
_entity_poly.entity_id
_entity_poly.type
_entity_poly.pdbx_seq_one_letter_code
_entity_poly.pdbx_strand_id
1 'polypeptide(L)'
;MKNKWLIALFSMYSFFGFSQNTSNEILNLDFENVKDSFPVGYDVFGQGNYDITSDSKILQNGKYAVLIQNSSANKVGESFKALAFTLPKNYKGNFIRLKGFIKTENVTNGYAGLWLRIDPEIGFDNMNDRGIVGTTDWKEYEIVLPLDPKNTKNIVIGALLVGDGKMWIDNLQVEIDDKKIDSDEIEVFVKELLPADKDKMFDKGSNITITDLSQESITNLELLGKVWGFLKYHHPEVAKGNYNWDYELFRFLPQYLNAKNNKERDVLLVNWINNLGNIPECNNCKVVATDAVLKPEMAWVENSNLSTELKKSIQYIYQNAKVDENYYLKFALGVNNPEFLNENIYVDMNFPDDGFRLLALYRYWNMMQYFNPNRHLTDKDWNVVLKEYIPTFLNTKNRLDYELAFVQIIGDVKDTHANLWRGGVELYKLRGENYAPFRAEFVENKYVVTDYYNPEHAENAKLKIGDIITHINGKYVTTIIDSLRIYYPTSNEASFLRNVSIDLLRSTDSELELKYKSNNQVKNHTIPLFKRDDLNMYHGYKIDKDAKSYKILEGNIGYVSLANIKDDEIPLIKSDFINTKGIIIDIRNYPNTFVPFQLGSYFVTEPTPFVKFTYGSMNNPGEFTFGDGPLIESDGNKYKGKLVILVNENSQSSSEYTAMAFKAVKDAKIIGSTTAGADGNVSRINLPGGLGTMISGIGVYYPDGKETQRVGIVPDIFIQPTIEGIKSGKDEVLLKAIEVINN
;
A
#
# COMPACT_ATOMS: atom_id res chain seq x y z
N MET A 1 24.75 10.18 15.70
CA MET A 1 24.40 10.33 14.27
C MET A 1 22.90 10.15 14.20
N LYS A 2 22.16 11.20 13.89
CA LYS A 2 20.70 11.24 13.97
C LYS A 2 20.13 10.79 12.63
N ASN A 3 19.67 9.55 12.51
CA ASN A 3 18.87 9.12 11.39
C ASN A 3 17.40 9.42 11.68
N LYS A 4 16.91 10.50 11.07
CA LYS A 4 15.49 10.82 11.05
C LYS A 4 14.85 10.04 9.88
N TRP A 5 14.10 9.01 10.19
CA TRP A 5 13.19 8.36 9.24
C TRP A 5 11.78 8.88 9.50
N LEU A 6 11.34 9.85 8.71
CA LEU A 6 9.94 10.21 8.59
C LEU A 6 9.40 9.50 7.37
N ILE A 7 8.67 8.40 7.57
CA ILE A 7 7.85 7.78 6.54
C ILE A 7 6.48 8.45 6.60
N ALA A 8 6.34 9.55 5.84
CA ALA A 8 5.02 10.08 5.54
C ALA A 8 4.39 9.20 4.46
N LEU A 9 3.39 8.40 4.82
CA LEU A 9 2.52 7.68 3.89
C LEU A 9 1.67 8.69 3.12
N PHE A 10 2.20 9.23 2.01
CA PHE A 10 1.41 9.94 1.03
C PHE A 10 1.17 9.05 -0.18
N SER A 11 0.06 8.31 -0.15
CA SER A 11 -0.50 7.69 -1.34
C SER A 11 -1.53 8.62 -1.96
N MET A 12 -1.13 9.43 -2.94
CA MET A 12 -2.08 9.99 -3.89
C MET A 12 -1.53 9.93 -5.29
N TYR A 13 -2.24 9.25 -6.13
CA TYR A 13 -1.96 9.00 -7.53
C TYR A 13 -2.67 10.02 -8.41
N SER A 14 -1.91 10.62 -9.29
CA SER A 14 -2.41 11.00 -10.60
C SER A 14 -1.30 10.69 -11.59
N PHE A 15 -1.40 9.57 -12.28
CA PHE A 15 -0.59 9.31 -13.45
C PHE A 15 -1.34 9.87 -14.66
N PHE A 16 -0.87 10.98 -15.18
CA PHE A 16 -1.15 11.36 -16.55
C PHE A 16 -0.05 10.82 -17.43
N GLY A 17 -0.44 10.06 -18.44
CA GLY A 17 0.47 9.59 -19.47
C GLY A 17 1.01 10.78 -20.27
N PHE A 18 2.33 10.93 -20.31
CA PHE A 18 2.97 11.92 -21.17
C PHE A 18 3.19 11.33 -22.55
N SER A 19 2.56 11.95 -23.54
CA SER A 19 2.92 11.84 -24.94
C SER A 19 4.28 12.54 -25.13
N GLN A 20 5.29 11.82 -25.58
CA GLN A 20 6.55 12.42 -26.01
C GLN A 20 6.34 13.20 -27.31
N ASN A 21 6.20 14.51 -27.20
CA ASN A 21 6.42 15.42 -28.30
C ASN A 21 7.84 15.99 -28.18
N THR A 22 8.71 15.66 -29.13
CA THR A 22 10.02 16.24 -29.30
C THR A 22 9.90 17.66 -29.85
N SER A 23 9.74 18.64 -28.97
CA SER A 23 9.96 20.06 -29.24
C SER A 23 10.95 20.59 -28.20
N ASN A 24 11.83 21.51 -28.56
CA ASN A 24 12.84 22.14 -27.70
C ASN A 24 12.26 22.44 -26.33
N GLU A 25 12.66 21.66 -25.33
CA GLU A 25 12.13 21.73 -23.98
C GLU A 25 12.70 22.95 -23.28
N ILE A 26 11.91 24.00 -23.17
CA ILE A 26 12.26 25.23 -22.47
C ILE A 26 12.08 25.00 -20.97
N LEU A 27 13.15 25.12 -20.20
CA LEU A 27 13.10 25.18 -18.75
C LEU A 27 12.51 26.55 -18.38
N ASN A 28 11.25 26.58 -17.96
CA ASN A 28 10.53 27.79 -17.55
C ASN A 28 10.73 28.05 -16.04
N LEU A 29 11.98 28.14 -15.58
CA LEU A 29 12.32 28.26 -14.15
C LEU A 29 12.14 29.69 -13.63
N ASP A 30 12.14 30.68 -14.52
CA ASP A 30 11.90 32.10 -14.25
C ASP A 30 10.44 32.51 -14.38
N PHE A 31 9.53 31.55 -14.72
CA PHE A 31 8.09 31.74 -14.92
C PHE A 31 7.68 32.72 -16.02
N GLU A 32 8.60 33.14 -16.90
CA GLU A 32 8.34 34.14 -17.95
C GLU A 32 7.48 33.62 -19.12
N ASN A 33 7.40 32.30 -19.29
CA ASN A 33 6.54 31.65 -20.29
C ASN A 33 5.17 31.30 -19.68
N VAL A 34 4.14 32.13 -19.99
CA VAL A 34 2.81 32.04 -19.42
C VAL A 34 1.76 31.83 -20.51
N LYS A 35 0.81 30.95 -20.27
CA LYS A 35 -0.38 30.71 -21.09
C LYS A 35 -1.62 30.66 -20.19
N ASP A 36 -2.67 31.38 -20.57
CA ASP A 36 -3.94 31.40 -19.83
C ASP A 36 -3.76 31.72 -18.32
N SER A 37 -2.86 32.65 -18.00
CA SER A 37 -2.49 33.04 -16.63
C SER A 37 -1.84 31.94 -15.81
N PHE A 38 -1.25 30.93 -16.46
CA PHE A 38 -0.57 29.81 -15.80
C PHE A 38 0.81 29.56 -16.39
N PRO A 39 1.85 29.20 -15.60
CA PRO A 39 3.20 28.96 -16.11
C PRO A 39 3.25 27.69 -16.98
N VAL A 40 3.78 27.83 -18.19
CA VAL A 40 3.88 26.72 -19.14
C VAL A 40 4.86 25.65 -18.64
N GLY A 41 4.44 24.37 -18.76
CA GLY A 41 5.24 23.21 -18.37
C GLY A 41 5.04 22.76 -16.92
N TYR A 42 4.28 23.50 -16.15
CA TYR A 42 3.96 23.16 -14.77
C TYR A 42 2.64 22.41 -14.64
N ASP A 43 2.57 21.52 -13.64
CA ASP A 43 1.37 20.82 -13.17
C ASP A 43 1.04 21.27 -11.76
N VAL A 44 -0.20 21.00 -11.34
CA VAL A 44 -0.64 21.25 -9.97
C VAL A 44 -1.19 19.98 -9.33
N PHE A 45 -0.91 19.79 -8.06
CA PHE A 45 -1.50 18.71 -7.29
C PHE A 45 -1.75 19.15 -5.84
N GLY A 46 -2.49 18.34 -5.11
CA GLY A 46 -2.90 18.64 -3.73
C GLY A 46 -4.41 18.77 -3.62
N GLN A 47 -4.88 19.01 -2.42
CA GLN A 47 -6.30 19.10 -2.08
C GLN A 47 -6.64 20.41 -1.38
N GLY A 48 -7.88 20.81 -1.45
CA GLY A 48 -8.37 22.09 -0.90
C GLY A 48 -8.59 23.15 -1.99
N ASN A 49 -9.20 24.26 -1.58
CA ASN A 49 -9.55 25.37 -2.46
C ASN A 49 -8.39 26.38 -2.55
N TYR A 50 -7.54 26.21 -3.53
CA TYR A 50 -6.43 27.11 -3.80
C TYR A 50 -6.46 27.56 -5.25
N ASP A 51 -6.09 28.82 -5.47
CA ASP A 51 -5.83 29.36 -6.80
C ASP A 51 -4.30 29.41 -7.03
N ILE A 52 -3.87 28.99 -8.20
CA ILE A 52 -2.49 29.15 -8.66
C ILE A 52 -2.56 29.96 -9.96
N THR A 53 -1.91 31.11 -9.97
CA THR A 53 -1.93 32.03 -11.13
C THR A 53 -0.59 32.73 -11.28
N SER A 54 -0.25 33.11 -12.51
CA SER A 54 0.85 34.02 -12.76
C SER A 54 0.44 35.45 -12.38
N ASP A 55 1.24 36.06 -11.51
CA ASP A 55 1.07 37.46 -11.05
C ASP A 55 2.08 38.36 -11.75
N SER A 56 1.61 39.48 -12.30
CA SER A 56 2.46 40.50 -12.96
C SER A 56 2.65 41.76 -12.12
N LYS A 57 2.23 41.76 -10.85
CA LYS A 57 2.29 42.93 -9.97
C LYS A 57 3.29 42.77 -8.84
N ILE A 58 3.38 41.56 -8.27
CA ILE A 58 4.28 41.25 -7.17
C ILE A 58 5.35 40.30 -7.70
N LEU A 59 6.50 40.85 -8.02
CA LEU A 59 7.60 40.18 -8.72
C LEU A 59 8.89 40.26 -7.89
N GLN A 60 9.72 39.26 -7.99
CA GLN A 60 11.11 39.34 -7.56
C GLN A 60 11.98 39.83 -8.72
N ASN A 61 11.73 39.34 -9.94
CA ASN A 61 12.39 39.75 -11.17
C ASN A 61 11.46 39.52 -12.36
N GLY A 62 11.83 40.04 -13.57
CA GLY A 62 11.10 39.75 -14.80
C GLY A 62 9.71 40.39 -14.91
N LYS A 63 8.76 39.64 -15.47
CA LYS A 63 7.39 40.09 -15.75
C LYS A 63 6.33 39.29 -14.98
N TYR A 64 6.66 38.07 -14.56
CA TYR A 64 5.73 37.17 -13.89
C TYR A 64 6.39 36.44 -12.72
N ALA A 65 5.66 36.34 -11.62
CA ALA A 65 5.87 35.41 -10.54
C ALA A 65 4.65 34.48 -10.40
N VAL A 66 4.72 33.38 -9.70
CA VAL A 66 3.56 32.54 -9.46
C VAL A 66 3.01 32.77 -8.07
N LEU A 67 1.72 33.12 -7.99
CA LEU A 67 0.93 33.24 -6.77
C LEU A 67 0.22 31.90 -6.50
N ILE A 68 0.39 31.38 -5.30
CA ILE A 68 -0.45 30.32 -4.71
C ILE A 68 -1.19 30.93 -3.55
N GLN A 69 -2.51 30.89 -3.58
CA GLN A 69 -3.33 31.46 -2.51
C GLN A 69 -4.52 30.56 -2.15
N ASN A 70 -4.89 30.56 -0.89
CA ASN A 70 -6.13 29.93 -0.45
C ASN A 70 -7.31 30.86 -0.78
N SER A 71 -8.31 30.36 -1.54
CA SER A 71 -9.43 31.16 -2.06
C SER A 71 -10.62 31.23 -1.11
N SER A 72 -10.68 30.42 -0.05
CA SER A 72 -11.73 30.47 0.97
C SER A 72 -11.21 29.98 2.31
N ALA A 73 -11.81 30.49 3.41
CA ALA A 73 -11.52 29.98 4.75
C ALA A 73 -11.88 28.49 4.84
N ASN A 74 -10.92 27.65 4.57
CA ASN A 74 -11.08 26.20 4.68
C ASN A 74 -11.03 25.83 6.16
N LYS A 75 -12.06 25.15 6.62
CA LYS A 75 -12.03 24.48 7.91
C LYS A 75 -10.99 23.36 7.86
N VAL A 76 -9.87 23.63 8.52
CA VAL A 76 -8.93 22.70 9.16
C VAL A 76 -8.85 21.27 8.60
N GLY A 77 -7.69 20.94 8.08
CA GLY A 77 -7.22 19.59 7.86
C GLY A 77 -6.40 19.47 6.58
N GLU A 78 -5.10 19.39 6.67
CA GLU A 78 -4.14 18.97 5.63
C GLU A 78 -4.44 19.40 4.17
N SER A 79 -4.99 20.60 4.00
CA SER A 79 -5.14 21.17 2.67
C SER A 79 -3.82 21.79 2.23
N PHE A 80 -3.36 21.41 1.05
CA PHE A 80 -2.18 22.00 0.42
C PHE A 80 -2.35 22.05 -1.08
N LYS A 81 -1.61 22.96 -1.72
CA LYS A 81 -1.47 22.99 -3.16
C LYS A 81 -0.01 23.15 -3.54
N ALA A 82 0.44 22.34 -4.45
CA ALA A 82 1.79 22.36 -4.96
C ALA A 82 1.82 22.63 -6.46
N LEU A 83 2.73 23.51 -6.86
CA LEU A 83 3.17 23.72 -8.23
C LEU A 83 4.32 22.75 -8.50
N ALA A 84 4.31 22.04 -9.62
CA ALA A 84 5.26 20.99 -9.96
C ALA A 84 5.82 21.16 -11.39
N PHE A 85 7.12 21.03 -11.53
CA PHE A 85 7.80 20.92 -12.81
C PHE A 85 8.68 19.67 -12.84
N THR A 86 8.43 18.79 -13.78
CA THR A 86 9.30 17.62 -13.99
C THR A 86 10.45 18.00 -14.91
N LEU A 87 11.69 17.86 -14.43
CA LEU A 87 12.86 18.11 -15.27
C LEU A 87 12.87 17.15 -16.47
N PRO A 88 13.12 17.66 -17.69
CA PRO A 88 12.99 16.87 -18.91
C PRO A 88 14.06 15.80 -19.07
N LYS A 89 15.15 15.90 -18.32
CA LYS A 89 16.31 15.02 -18.42
C LYS A 89 16.78 14.60 -17.04
N ASN A 90 17.50 13.49 -16.98
CA ASN A 90 18.31 13.12 -15.83
C ASN A 90 19.75 13.61 -16.04
N TYR A 91 20.48 13.83 -14.97
CA TYR A 91 21.79 14.49 -15.01
C TYR A 91 22.84 13.66 -14.29
N LYS A 92 24.08 13.71 -14.75
CA LYS A 92 25.23 13.15 -14.02
C LYS A 92 25.59 14.09 -12.89
N GLY A 93 25.80 13.56 -11.70
CA GLY A 93 26.20 14.32 -10.52
C GLY A 93 25.97 13.54 -9.24
N ASN A 94 26.39 14.10 -8.13
CA ASN A 94 26.30 13.52 -6.79
C ASN A 94 25.18 14.13 -5.96
N PHE A 95 24.84 15.39 -6.22
CA PHE A 95 23.73 16.08 -5.56
C PHE A 95 23.07 17.08 -6.50
N ILE A 96 21.82 17.38 -6.20
CA ILE A 96 21.01 18.40 -6.83
C ILE A 96 20.62 19.45 -5.80
N ARG A 97 20.70 20.71 -6.21
CA ARG A 97 20.29 21.87 -5.42
C ARG A 97 19.17 22.61 -6.15
N LEU A 98 18.06 22.83 -5.48
CA LEU A 98 16.98 23.71 -5.91
C LEU A 98 17.04 25.00 -5.09
N LYS A 99 17.08 26.13 -5.76
CA LYS A 99 16.95 27.47 -5.15
C LYS A 99 15.73 28.18 -5.73
N GLY A 100 15.16 29.12 -4.98
CA GLY A 100 14.07 29.96 -5.44
C GLY A 100 13.72 31.05 -4.46
N PHE A 101 13.18 32.14 -4.94
CA PHE A 101 12.73 33.26 -4.13
C PHE A 101 11.29 33.09 -3.74
N ILE A 102 10.98 33.21 -2.44
CA ILE A 102 9.61 33.13 -1.91
C ILE A 102 9.29 34.40 -1.12
N LYS A 103 8.09 34.93 -1.34
CA LYS A 103 7.44 35.97 -0.54
C LYS A 103 6.12 35.42 0.02
N THR A 104 5.77 35.76 1.25
CA THR A 104 4.51 35.29 1.87
C THR A 104 3.68 36.43 2.43
N GLU A 105 2.36 36.20 2.53
CA GLU A 105 1.40 37.07 3.17
C GLU A 105 0.39 36.26 4.00
N ASN A 106 0.40 36.46 5.32
CA ASN A 106 -0.52 35.83 6.28
C ASN A 106 -0.56 34.31 6.21
N VAL A 107 0.57 33.64 6.02
CA VAL A 107 0.65 32.16 6.05
C VAL A 107 0.43 31.66 7.48
N THR A 108 -0.67 30.94 7.69
CA THR A 108 -1.09 30.37 8.97
C THR A 108 -1.64 28.95 8.80
N ASN A 109 -1.75 28.20 9.89
CA ASN A 109 -2.27 26.82 9.88
C ASN A 109 -1.50 25.86 8.95
N GLY A 110 -0.23 26.17 8.71
CA GLY A 110 0.68 25.45 7.83
C GLY A 110 1.91 26.29 7.47
N TYR A 111 2.42 26.13 6.27
CA TYR A 111 3.65 26.79 5.82
C TYR A 111 3.72 26.93 4.31
N ALA A 112 4.60 27.80 3.83
CA ALA A 112 5.02 27.88 2.42
C ALA A 112 6.45 27.34 2.28
N GLY A 113 6.81 26.79 1.14
CA GLY A 113 8.17 26.29 0.89
C GLY A 113 8.43 25.85 -0.53
N LEU A 114 9.70 25.63 -0.85
CA LEU A 114 10.14 24.86 -2.01
C LEU A 114 9.86 23.37 -1.77
N TRP A 115 9.82 22.59 -2.84
CA TRP A 115 9.88 21.14 -2.74
C TRP A 115 10.65 20.51 -3.90
N LEU A 116 11.35 19.44 -3.58
CA LEU A 116 12.18 18.68 -4.50
C LEU A 116 11.95 17.18 -4.23
N ARG A 117 11.69 16.43 -5.30
CA ARG A 117 11.51 14.97 -5.23
C ARG A 117 12.31 14.28 -6.33
N ILE A 118 12.98 13.22 -5.96
CA ILE A 118 13.73 12.34 -6.86
C ILE A 118 13.13 10.95 -6.80
N ASP A 119 12.43 10.56 -7.85
CA ASP A 119 11.75 9.28 -7.95
C ASP A 119 12.70 8.16 -8.40
N PRO A 120 12.45 6.89 -7.95
CA PRO A 120 11.55 6.47 -6.89
C PRO A 120 12.26 6.53 -5.52
N GLU A 121 11.75 7.31 -4.59
CA GLU A 121 12.19 7.35 -3.18
C GLU A 121 13.68 7.60 -2.93
N ILE A 122 14.40 8.20 -3.92
CA ILE A 122 15.83 8.53 -3.79
C ILE A 122 16.02 9.75 -2.89
N GLY A 123 15.13 10.74 -3.01
CA GLY A 123 15.17 11.93 -2.19
C GLY A 123 13.84 12.69 -2.19
N PHE A 124 13.50 13.28 -1.05
CA PHE A 124 12.34 14.15 -0.91
C PHE A 124 12.60 15.19 0.18
N ASP A 125 12.31 16.43 -0.14
CA ASP A 125 12.30 17.54 0.82
C ASP A 125 11.25 18.56 0.39
N ASN A 126 10.40 18.99 1.31
CA ASN A 126 9.35 19.98 1.10
C ASN A 126 9.43 21.12 2.11
N MET A 127 10.55 21.29 2.79
CA MET A 127 10.79 22.28 3.84
C MET A 127 9.85 22.20 5.05
N ASN A 128 9.18 21.09 5.30
CA ASN A 128 8.22 20.95 6.41
C ASN A 128 8.86 21.26 7.79
N ASP A 129 10.13 20.97 7.97
CA ASP A 129 10.89 21.22 9.20
C ASP A 129 11.40 22.66 9.35
N ARG A 130 11.33 23.45 8.27
CA ARG A 130 11.79 24.84 8.17
C ARG A 130 10.87 25.72 7.32
N GLY A 131 9.59 25.39 7.31
CA GLY A 131 8.56 26.06 6.53
C GLY A 131 8.42 27.55 6.86
N ILE A 132 8.02 28.33 5.87
CA ILE A 132 7.87 29.78 5.99
C ILE A 132 6.47 30.08 6.48
N VAL A 133 6.36 30.80 7.60
CA VAL A 133 5.09 31.19 8.22
C VAL A 133 4.97 32.71 8.32
N GLY A 134 3.74 33.20 8.41
CA GLY A 134 3.43 34.63 8.54
C GLY A 134 3.60 35.41 7.26
N THR A 135 4.04 36.66 7.36
CA THR A 135 4.29 37.58 6.25
C THR A 135 5.78 37.88 6.14
N THR A 136 6.38 37.55 5.00
CA THR A 136 7.81 37.79 4.72
C THR A 136 7.99 38.47 3.37
N ASP A 137 9.02 39.27 3.24
CA ASP A 137 9.41 39.80 1.93
C ASP A 137 10.24 38.77 1.17
N TRP A 138 10.52 39.03 -0.10
CA TRP A 138 11.30 38.16 -0.97
C TRP A 138 12.62 37.72 -0.32
N LYS A 139 12.80 36.43 -0.22
CA LYS A 139 14.02 35.79 0.30
C LYS A 139 14.30 34.52 -0.47
N GLU A 140 15.56 34.25 -0.72
CA GLU A 140 16.02 33.02 -1.34
C GLU A 140 16.03 31.87 -0.35
N TYR A 141 15.50 30.71 -0.77
CA TYR A 141 15.50 29.45 -0.06
C TYR A 141 16.13 28.36 -0.90
N GLU A 142 16.66 27.33 -0.26
CA GLU A 142 17.27 26.21 -0.97
C GLU A 142 16.92 24.85 -0.37
N ILE A 143 16.94 23.82 -1.24
CA ILE A 143 16.90 22.40 -0.92
C ILE A 143 18.08 21.72 -1.58
N VAL A 144 18.78 20.83 -0.87
CA VAL A 144 19.87 20.01 -1.42
C VAL A 144 19.57 18.56 -1.12
N LEU A 145 19.55 17.72 -2.18
CA LEU A 145 19.35 16.28 -2.06
C LEU A 145 20.49 15.52 -2.77
N PRO A 146 20.85 14.33 -2.29
CA PRO A 146 21.74 13.44 -3.02
C PRO A 146 21.08 13.03 -4.34
N LEU A 147 21.88 12.91 -5.41
CA LEU A 147 21.45 12.46 -6.73
C LEU A 147 22.06 11.09 -7.02
N ASP A 148 21.23 10.17 -7.46
CA ASP A 148 21.65 8.86 -7.98
C ASP A 148 21.16 8.71 -9.43
N PRO A 149 21.98 9.12 -10.42
CA PRO A 149 21.54 9.15 -11.82
C PRO A 149 21.11 7.78 -12.36
N LYS A 150 21.70 6.69 -11.86
CA LYS A 150 21.39 5.32 -12.33
C LYS A 150 19.99 4.88 -11.95
N ASN A 151 19.57 5.24 -10.74
CA ASN A 151 18.31 4.82 -10.17
C ASN A 151 17.21 5.90 -10.28
N THR A 152 17.55 7.15 -10.59
CA THR A 152 16.59 8.23 -10.80
C THR A 152 15.74 7.98 -12.03
N LYS A 153 14.41 8.02 -11.86
CA LYS A 153 13.42 8.00 -12.94
C LYS A 153 12.99 9.41 -13.32
N ASN A 154 12.59 10.22 -12.33
CA ASN A 154 12.16 11.59 -12.52
C ASN A 154 12.75 12.47 -11.42
N ILE A 155 12.99 13.73 -11.77
CA ILE A 155 13.30 14.78 -10.81
C ILE A 155 12.16 15.80 -10.92
N VAL A 156 11.46 16.06 -9.83
CA VAL A 156 10.33 16.99 -9.79
C VAL A 156 10.65 18.09 -8.79
N ILE A 157 10.51 19.33 -9.25
CA ILE A 157 10.80 20.53 -8.46
C ILE A 157 9.56 21.41 -8.37
N GLY A 158 9.50 22.30 -7.40
CA GLY A 158 8.44 23.29 -7.31
C GLY A 158 8.33 23.99 -5.98
N ALA A 159 7.11 24.44 -5.69
CA ALA A 159 6.77 25.10 -4.44
C ALA A 159 5.38 24.69 -3.98
N LEU A 160 5.11 24.84 -2.67
CA LEU A 160 3.83 24.49 -2.08
C LEU A 160 3.40 25.48 -1.02
N LEU A 161 2.09 25.64 -0.90
CA LEU A 161 1.44 26.30 0.23
C LEU A 161 0.57 25.27 0.96
N VAL A 162 0.81 25.13 2.24
CA VAL A 162 0.04 24.31 3.19
C VAL A 162 -0.74 25.27 4.10
N GLY A 163 -2.04 24.99 4.34
CA GLY A 163 -2.88 25.82 5.19
C GLY A 163 -3.35 27.12 4.52
N ASP A 164 -3.39 28.22 5.27
CA ASP A 164 -3.98 29.48 4.81
C ASP A 164 -2.95 30.52 4.43
N GLY A 165 -3.34 31.51 3.63
CA GLY A 165 -2.49 32.64 3.26
C GLY A 165 -2.17 32.70 1.78
N LYS A 166 -1.09 33.43 1.47
CA LYS A 166 -0.57 33.58 0.10
C LYS A 166 0.93 33.39 0.07
N MET A 167 1.41 32.81 -1.02
CA MET A 167 2.83 32.80 -1.33
C MET A 167 3.04 33.18 -2.79
N TRP A 168 4.11 33.89 -3.06
CA TRP A 168 4.66 34.12 -4.40
C TRP A 168 5.98 33.41 -4.51
N ILE A 169 6.20 32.76 -5.63
CA ILE A 169 7.48 32.13 -5.98
C ILE A 169 7.99 32.69 -7.29
N ASP A 170 9.29 32.91 -7.36
CA ASP A 170 9.95 33.45 -8.54
C ASP A 170 11.41 32.95 -8.63
N ASN A 171 11.98 33.00 -9.84
CA ASN A 171 13.37 32.71 -10.14
C ASN A 171 13.87 31.38 -9.53
N LEU A 172 13.24 30.26 -9.88
CA LEU A 172 13.81 28.95 -9.57
C LEU A 172 15.16 28.76 -10.27
N GLN A 173 16.08 28.14 -9.56
CA GLN A 173 17.38 27.73 -10.10
C GLN A 173 17.64 26.28 -9.69
N VAL A 174 18.13 25.50 -10.63
CA VAL A 174 18.55 24.12 -10.37
C VAL A 174 20.04 24.01 -10.67
N GLU A 175 20.76 23.43 -9.73
CA GLU A 175 22.20 23.18 -9.85
C GLU A 175 22.49 21.69 -9.62
N ILE A 176 23.42 21.14 -10.39
CA ILE A 176 23.98 19.81 -10.21
C ILE A 176 25.46 19.98 -9.86
N ASP A 177 25.87 19.48 -8.70
CA ASP A 177 27.24 19.64 -8.20
C ASP A 177 27.72 21.12 -8.30
N ASP A 178 26.85 22.06 -7.82
CA ASP A 178 27.03 23.52 -7.82
C ASP A 178 27.14 24.18 -9.21
N LYS A 179 26.78 23.50 -10.28
CA LYS A 179 26.70 24.03 -11.64
C LYS A 179 25.26 24.18 -12.09
N LYS A 180 24.90 25.30 -12.69
CA LYS A 180 23.56 25.57 -13.20
C LYS A 180 23.14 24.54 -14.26
N ILE A 181 21.89 24.11 -14.22
CA ILE A 181 21.34 23.03 -15.08
C ILE A 181 21.34 23.40 -16.57
N ASP A 182 21.35 24.69 -16.89
CA ASP A 182 21.42 25.25 -18.25
C ASP A 182 22.87 25.52 -18.73
N SER A 183 23.87 25.19 -17.93
CA SER A 183 25.28 25.30 -18.28
C SER A 183 25.71 24.20 -19.26
N ASP A 184 26.55 24.56 -20.22
CA ASP A 184 27.20 23.60 -21.14
C ASP A 184 28.10 22.57 -20.41
N GLU A 185 28.42 22.81 -19.14
CA GLU A 185 29.23 21.91 -18.31
C GLU A 185 28.42 20.76 -17.69
N ILE A 186 27.10 20.79 -17.79
CA ILE A 186 26.23 19.77 -17.22
C ILE A 186 26.08 18.59 -18.19
N GLU A 187 26.50 17.43 -17.74
CA GLU A 187 26.32 16.20 -18.48
C GLU A 187 24.96 15.56 -18.21
N VAL A 188 24.21 15.31 -19.29
CA VAL A 188 22.98 14.54 -19.23
C VAL A 188 23.32 13.07 -18.98
N PHE A 189 22.64 12.47 -18.00
CA PHE A 189 22.71 11.04 -17.80
C PHE A 189 21.73 10.35 -18.75
N VAL A 190 22.25 9.64 -19.71
CA VAL A 190 21.44 8.79 -20.59
C VAL A 190 21.52 7.36 -20.04
N LYS A 191 20.41 6.90 -19.46
CA LYS A 191 20.31 5.50 -19.06
C LYS A 191 20.39 4.63 -20.31
N GLU A 192 21.38 3.76 -20.36
CA GLU A 192 21.45 2.77 -21.41
C GLU A 192 20.25 1.82 -21.26
N LEU A 193 19.36 1.86 -22.26
CA LEU A 193 18.20 0.98 -22.26
C LEU A 193 18.64 -0.47 -22.51
N LEU A 194 18.23 -1.35 -21.65
CA LEU A 194 18.43 -2.79 -21.82
C LEU A 194 17.57 -3.33 -22.98
N PRO A 195 17.89 -4.50 -23.53
CA PRO A 195 17.06 -5.12 -24.57
C PRO A 195 15.58 -5.23 -24.17
N ALA A 196 15.30 -5.55 -22.92
CA ALA A 196 13.94 -5.58 -22.39
C ALA A 196 13.21 -4.22 -22.46
N ASP A 197 13.92 -3.11 -22.25
CA ASP A 197 13.34 -1.76 -22.29
C ASP A 197 13.05 -1.31 -23.74
N LYS A 198 13.86 -1.80 -24.71
CA LYS A 198 13.76 -1.46 -26.14
C LYS A 198 12.66 -2.22 -26.85
N ASP A 199 12.28 -3.38 -26.34
CA ASP A 199 11.28 -4.24 -26.96
C ASP A 199 9.86 -3.67 -26.74
N LYS A 200 9.21 -3.26 -27.83
CA LYS A 200 7.89 -2.62 -27.86
C LYS A 200 6.88 -3.41 -28.71
N MET A 201 7.21 -4.66 -29.08
CA MET A 201 6.49 -5.43 -30.08
C MET A 201 5.00 -5.64 -29.73
N PHE A 202 4.68 -5.80 -28.46
CA PHE A 202 3.33 -6.10 -28.00
C PHE A 202 2.71 -4.99 -27.12
N ASP A 203 3.22 -3.76 -27.20
CA ASP A 203 2.66 -2.63 -26.42
C ASP A 203 1.16 -2.40 -26.69
N LYS A 204 0.65 -2.80 -27.87
CA LYS A 204 -0.75 -2.62 -28.30
C LYS A 204 -1.63 -3.85 -28.15
N GLY A 205 -1.12 -4.97 -27.68
CA GLY A 205 -1.83 -6.23 -27.55
C GLY A 205 -0.99 -7.44 -27.93
N SER A 206 -1.31 -8.60 -27.37
CA SER A 206 -0.60 -9.85 -27.66
C SER A 206 -1.01 -10.46 -29.02
N ASN A 207 -2.19 -10.11 -29.53
CA ASN A 207 -2.84 -10.73 -30.69
C ASN A 207 -3.08 -12.24 -30.52
N ILE A 208 -3.19 -12.71 -29.28
CA ILE A 208 -3.42 -14.11 -28.95
C ILE A 208 -4.88 -14.31 -28.56
N THR A 209 -5.49 -15.36 -29.10
CA THR A 209 -6.82 -15.82 -28.72
C THR A 209 -6.72 -17.29 -28.32
N ILE A 210 -7.26 -17.63 -27.15
CA ILE A 210 -7.25 -18.99 -26.59
C ILE A 210 -8.69 -19.51 -26.52
N THR A 211 -9.05 -20.39 -27.41
CA THR A 211 -10.41 -20.93 -27.51
C THR A 211 -10.55 -22.34 -26.92
N ASP A 212 -9.47 -23.12 -26.87
CA ASP A 212 -9.47 -24.44 -26.26
C ASP A 212 -9.17 -24.37 -24.77
N LEU A 213 -10.16 -24.66 -23.96
CA LEU A 213 -10.08 -24.79 -22.51
C LEU A 213 -10.36 -26.24 -22.05
N SER A 214 -9.98 -27.22 -22.87
CA SER A 214 -9.97 -28.63 -22.45
C SER A 214 -9.05 -28.84 -21.25
N GLN A 215 -9.25 -29.91 -20.50
CA GLN A 215 -8.41 -30.23 -19.35
C GLN A 215 -6.93 -30.41 -19.73
N GLU A 216 -6.66 -30.87 -20.94
CA GLU A 216 -5.32 -31.00 -21.49
C GLU A 216 -4.71 -29.61 -21.75
N SER A 217 -5.44 -28.74 -22.43
CA SER A 217 -5.01 -27.35 -22.69
C SER A 217 -4.76 -26.58 -21.39
N ILE A 218 -5.67 -26.66 -20.44
CA ILE A 218 -5.50 -26.03 -19.10
C ILE A 218 -4.26 -26.57 -18.39
N THR A 219 -4.00 -27.89 -18.44
CA THR A 219 -2.79 -28.50 -17.83
C THR A 219 -1.52 -28.02 -18.53
N ASN A 220 -1.57 -27.87 -19.85
CA ASN A 220 -0.44 -27.32 -20.62
C ASN A 220 -0.18 -25.84 -20.28
N LEU A 221 -1.23 -25.03 -20.19
CA LEU A 221 -1.12 -23.63 -19.78
C LEU A 221 -0.61 -23.48 -18.34
N GLU A 222 -1.05 -24.35 -17.42
CA GLU A 222 -0.50 -24.40 -16.06
C GLU A 222 1.01 -24.67 -16.09
N LEU A 223 1.46 -25.67 -16.83
CA LEU A 223 2.88 -25.99 -16.99
C LEU A 223 3.66 -24.81 -17.57
N LEU A 224 3.13 -24.17 -18.61
CA LEU A 224 3.77 -22.99 -19.20
C LEU A 224 3.94 -21.87 -18.18
N GLY A 225 2.92 -21.59 -17.37
CA GLY A 225 2.97 -20.56 -16.33
C GLY A 225 4.03 -20.85 -15.27
N LYS A 226 4.19 -22.11 -14.86
CA LYS A 226 5.22 -22.56 -13.93
C LYS A 226 6.62 -22.42 -14.53
N VAL A 227 6.82 -22.88 -15.78
CA VAL A 227 8.12 -22.76 -16.48
C VAL A 227 8.48 -21.30 -16.73
N TRP A 228 7.52 -20.47 -17.20
CA TRP A 228 7.71 -19.05 -17.44
C TRP A 228 8.16 -18.32 -16.17
N GLY A 229 7.47 -18.54 -15.05
CA GLY A 229 7.83 -17.92 -13.77
C GLY A 229 9.15 -18.44 -13.21
N PHE A 230 9.41 -19.73 -13.35
CA PHE A 230 10.69 -20.31 -12.97
C PHE A 230 11.85 -19.64 -13.71
N LEU A 231 11.76 -19.53 -15.04
CA LEU A 231 12.79 -18.88 -15.86
C LEU A 231 12.93 -17.38 -15.52
N LYS A 232 11.82 -16.69 -15.24
CA LYS A 232 11.84 -15.26 -14.85
C LYS A 232 12.74 -15.00 -13.64
N TYR A 233 12.68 -15.85 -12.64
CA TYR A 233 13.35 -15.62 -11.37
C TYR A 233 14.64 -16.42 -11.17
N HIS A 234 14.91 -17.45 -12.04
CA HIS A 234 16.09 -18.28 -11.91
C HIS A 234 17.08 -18.11 -13.06
N HIS A 235 16.65 -17.72 -14.29
CA HIS A 235 17.55 -17.68 -15.42
C HIS A 235 18.37 -16.38 -15.46
N PRO A 236 19.72 -16.42 -15.43
CA PRO A 236 20.56 -15.21 -15.33
C PRO A 236 20.35 -14.23 -16.48
N GLU A 237 20.15 -14.69 -17.72
CA GLU A 237 19.96 -13.81 -18.87
C GLU A 237 18.61 -13.07 -18.84
N VAL A 238 17.57 -13.68 -18.25
CA VAL A 238 16.29 -13.02 -17.99
C VAL A 238 16.46 -12.00 -16.86
N ALA A 239 17.15 -12.39 -15.79
CA ALA A 239 17.44 -11.52 -14.65
C ALA A 239 18.28 -10.30 -15.03
N LYS A 240 19.15 -10.37 -16.04
CA LYS A 240 19.91 -9.21 -16.56
C LYS A 240 19.07 -8.23 -17.39
N GLY A 241 17.81 -8.52 -17.72
CA GLY A 241 16.97 -7.69 -18.58
C GLY A 241 17.33 -7.80 -20.08
N ASN A 242 17.90 -8.94 -20.50
CA ASN A 242 18.18 -9.21 -21.90
C ASN A 242 16.93 -9.55 -22.71
N TYR A 243 15.82 -9.83 -22.03
CA TYR A 243 14.53 -10.18 -22.62
C TYR A 243 13.41 -9.40 -21.96
N ASN A 244 12.48 -8.84 -22.75
CA ASN A 244 11.17 -8.45 -22.25
C ASN A 244 10.39 -9.72 -21.98
N TRP A 245 10.39 -10.18 -20.72
CA TRP A 245 9.90 -11.50 -20.37
C TRP A 245 8.39 -11.67 -20.54
N ASP A 246 7.63 -10.58 -20.49
CA ASP A 246 6.22 -10.60 -20.86
C ASP A 246 6.05 -10.93 -22.35
N TYR A 247 6.85 -10.27 -23.18
CA TYR A 247 6.77 -10.42 -24.62
C TYR A 247 7.36 -11.74 -25.13
N GLU A 248 8.31 -12.30 -24.39
CA GLU A 248 8.78 -13.65 -24.66
C GLU A 248 7.66 -14.71 -24.47
N LEU A 249 6.77 -14.52 -23.50
CA LEU A 249 5.57 -15.35 -23.38
C LEU A 249 4.73 -15.30 -24.68
N PHE A 250 4.50 -14.10 -25.20
CA PHE A 250 3.65 -13.93 -26.40
C PHE A 250 4.31 -14.43 -27.68
N ARG A 251 5.64 -14.37 -27.78
CA ARG A 251 6.40 -14.99 -28.91
C ARG A 251 6.32 -16.50 -28.86
N PHE A 252 6.36 -17.06 -27.66
CA PHE A 252 6.39 -18.51 -27.45
C PHE A 252 5.00 -19.14 -27.52
N LEU A 253 3.97 -18.49 -26.98
CA LEU A 253 2.63 -19.04 -26.77
C LEU A 253 1.96 -19.61 -28.05
N PRO A 254 2.02 -18.95 -29.23
CA PRO A 254 1.37 -19.50 -30.45
C PRO A 254 1.88 -20.87 -30.88
N GLN A 255 3.19 -21.10 -30.86
CA GLN A 255 3.76 -22.41 -31.19
C GLN A 255 3.48 -23.45 -30.10
N TYR A 256 3.45 -23.03 -28.84
CA TYR A 256 3.16 -23.89 -27.69
C TYR A 256 1.73 -24.41 -27.72
N LEU A 257 0.75 -23.55 -28.04
CA LEU A 257 -0.66 -23.92 -28.17
C LEU A 257 -0.91 -24.91 -29.35
N ASN A 258 -0.05 -24.93 -30.36
CA ASN A 258 -0.13 -25.81 -31.50
C ASN A 258 0.56 -27.17 -31.30
N ALA A 259 1.18 -27.43 -30.13
CA ALA A 259 1.81 -28.70 -29.84
C ALA A 259 0.77 -29.83 -29.81
N LYS A 260 1.02 -30.89 -30.57
CA LYS A 260 0.03 -31.99 -30.78
C LYS A 260 0.01 -33.00 -29.62
N ASN A 261 1.05 -33.02 -28.81
CA ASN A 261 1.22 -33.94 -27.69
C ASN A 261 2.31 -33.47 -26.73
N ASN A 262 2.41 -34.11 -25.57
CA ASN A 262 3.38 -33.78 -24.54
C ASN A 262 4.83 -33.81 -25.00
N LYS A 263 5.17 -34.69 -25.95
CA LYS A 263 6.55 -34.78 -26.46
C LYS A 263 6.94 -33.54 -27.28
N GLU A 264 6.06 -33.10 -28.17
CA GLU A 264 6.26 -31.86 -28.95
C GLU A 264 6.32 -30.65 -28.02
N ARG A 265 5.39 -30.59 -27.06
CA ARG A 265 5.35 -29.55 -26.04
C ARG A 265 6.67 -29.45 -25.30
N ASP A 266 7.21 -30.55 -24.80
CA ASP A 266 8.43 -30.57 -24.02
C ASP A 266 9.66 -30.23 -24.88
N VAL A 267 9.70 -30.64 -26.15
CA VAL A 267 10.76 -30.21 -27.09
C VAL A 267 10.75 -28.71 -27.32
N LEU A 268 9.57 -28.10 -27.45
CA LEU A 268 9.44 -26.63 -27.57
C LEU A 268 9.99 -25.93 -26.31
N LEU A 269 9.65 -26.41 -25.11
CA LEU A 269 10.13 -25.84 -23.86
C LEU A 269 11.66 -25.99 -23.71
N VAL A 270 12.22 -27.16 -24.05
CA VAL A 270 13.69 -27.37 -24.03
C VAL A 270 14.38 -26.42 -25.00
N ASN A 271 13.85 -26.27 -26.22
CA ASN A 271 14.42 -25.34 -27.21
C ASN A 271 14.33 -23.88 -26.72
N TRP A 272 13.21 -23.50 -26.10
CA TRP A 272 13.06 -22.16 -25.52
C TRP A 272 14.10 -21.90 -24.44
N ILE A 273 14.29 -22.83 -23.51
CA ILE A 273 15.32 -22.76 -22.46
C ILE A 273 16.72 -22.62 -23.08
N ASN A 274 17.07 -23.48 -24.03
CA ASN A 274 18.40 -23.48 -24.65
C ASN A 274 18.70 -22.17 -25.42
N ASN A 275 17.69 -21.54 -25.98
CA ASN A 275 17.82 -20.25 -26.67
C ASN A 275 18.06 -19.05 -25.76
N LEU A 276 17.84 -19.19 -24.45
CA LEU A 276 18.12 -18.12 -23.49
C LEU A 276 19.62 -17.93 -23.21
N GLY A 277 20.44 -18.93 -23.53
CA GLY A 277 21.89 -18.90 -23.32
C GLY A 277 22.39 -19.93 -22.35
N ASN A 278 23.71 -20.11 -22.32
CA ASN A 278 24.35 -21.11 -21.49
C ASN A 278 24.55 -20.62 -20.05
N ILE A 279 24.26 -21.50 -19.11
CA ILE A 279 24.57 -21.28 -17.68
C ILE A 279 25.83 -22.10 -17.35
N PRO A 280 26.92 -21.49 -16.84
CA PRO A 280 28.10 -22.24 -16.46
C PRO A 280 27.82 -23.13 -15.24
N GLU A 281 28.50 -24.26 -15.16
CA GLU A 281 28.45 -25.10 -13.95
C GLU A 281 28.92 -24.31 -12.73
N CYS A 282 28.21 -24.47 -11.65
CA CYS A 282 28.51 -23.79 -10.41
C CYS A 282 28.41 -24.71 -9.20
N ASN A 283 29.56 -24.97 -8.58
CA ASN A 283 29.60 -25.73 -7.35
C ASN A 283 29.19 -24.87 -6.16
N ASN A 284 28.11 -25.27 -5.46
CA ASN A 284 27.58 -24.61 -4.26
C ASN A 284 26.91 -23.24 -4.51
N CYS A 285 26.40 -22.94 -5.72
CA CYS A 285 25.65 -21.71 -5.98
C CYS A 285 24.28 -21.68 -5.29
N LYS A 286 23.68 -22.83 -5.08
CA LYS A 286 22.32 -23.00 -4.54
C LYS A 286 22.37 -23.84 -3.25
N VAL A 287 22.68 -23.18 -2.15
CA VAL A 287 22.60 -23.79 -0.83
C VAL A 287 21.33 -23.26 -0.16
N VAL A 288 20.34 -24.15 0.02
CA VAL A 288 19.13 -23.85 0.79
C VAL A 288 19.46 -24.06 2.27
N ALA A 289 19.09 -23.09 3.11
CA ALA A 289 19.31 -23.15 4.54
C ALA A 289 18.54 -24.35 5.15
N THR A 290 19.21 -25.10 6.02
CA THR A 290 18.62 -26.29 6.65
C THR A 290 17.44 -25.93 7.56
N ASP A 291 17.48 -24.75 8.18
CA ASP A 291 16.52 -24.16 9.09
C ASP A 291 15.54 -23.17 8.39
N ALA A 292 15.51 -23.18 7.07
CA ALA A 292 14.56 -22.34 6.33
C ALA A 292 13.12 -22.66 6.74
N VAL A 293 12.36 -21.59 7.02
CA VAL A 293 10.92 -21.63 7.37
C VAL A 293 10.11 -22.11 6.18
N LEU A 294 10.42 -21.55 5.00
CA LEU A 294 9.91 -22.04 3.73
C LEU A 294 11.07 -22.41 2.81
N LYS A 295 10.89 -23.47 2.06
CA LYS A 295 11.89 -23.95 1.09
C LYS A 295 11.39 -23.75 -0.33
N PRO A 296 12.30 -23.59 -1.33
CA PRO A 296 11.92 -23.58 -2.74
C PRO A 296 11.10 -24.82 -3.09
N GLU A 297 10.00 -24.63 -3.77
CA GLU A 297 9.09 -25.71 -4.15
C GLU A 297 9.38 -26.13 -5.59
N MET A 298 9.97 -27.32 -5.75
CA MET A 298 10.35 -27.89 -7.03
C MET A 298 9.64 -29.23 -7.34
N ALA A 299 8.75 -29.70 -6.45
CA ALA A 299 8.06 -30.98 -6.60
C ALA A 299 7.20 -31.03 -7.88
N TRP A 300 6.76 -29.87 -8.39
CA TRP A 300 6.01 -29.81 -9.66
C TRP A 300 6.81 -30.35 -10.85
N VAL A 301 8.16 -30.27 -10.83
CA VAL A 301 9.01 -30.81 -11.89
C VAL A 301 8.95 -32.35 -11.91
N GLU A 302 8.95 -32.96 -10.72
CA GLU A 302 8.90 -34.41 -10.60
C GLU A 302 7.47 -34.97 -10.80
N ASN A 303 6.48 -34.25 -10.27
CA ASN A 303 5.08 -34.68 -10.28
C ASN A 303 4.37 -34.41 -11.62
N SER A 304 4.94 -33.59 -12.51
CA SER A 304 4.41 -33.35 -13.85
C SER A 304 4.90 -34.42 -14.83
N ASN A 305 4.08 -34.74 -15.82
CA ASN A 305 4.44 -35.69 -16.90
C ASN A 305 5.37 -34.98 -17.93
N LEU A 306 6.63 -34.76 -17.52
CA LEU A 306 7.68 -34.12 -18.33
C LEU A 306 8.65 -35.14 -18.90
N SER A 307 9.20 -34.81 -20.07
CA SER A 307 10.32 -35.60 -20.62
C SER A 307 11.57 -35.50 -19.72
N THR A 308 12.43 -36.52 -19.82
CA THR A 308 13.70 -36.55 -19.09
C THR A 308 14.57 -35.34 -19.42
N GLU A 309 14.58 -34.91 -20.67
CA GLU A 309 15.35 -33.77 -21.16
C GLU A 309 14.87 -32.47 -20.52
N LEU A 310 13.57 -32.23 -20.47
CA LEU A 310 12.99 -31.02 -19.86
C LEU A 310 13.26 -30.99 -18.35
N LYS A 311 13.07 -32.11 -17.65
CA LYS A 311 13.41 -32.21 -16.22
C LYS A 311 14.88 -31.88 -15.97
N LYS A 312 15.79 -32.46 -16.76
CA LYS A 312 17.23 -32.17 -16.66
C LYS A 312 17.54 -30.69 -16.91
N SER A 313 16.93 -30.07 -17.92
CA SER A 313 17.16 -28.65 -18.21
C SER A 313 16.71 -27.76 -17.07
N ILE A 314 15.53 -27.98 -16.48
CA ILE A 314 15.02 -27.22 -15.35
C ILE A 314 15.89 -27.45 -14.10
N GLN A 315 16.25 -28.71 -13.80
CA GLN A 315 17.11 -29.03 -12.66
C GLN A 315 18.50 -28.44 -12.80
N TYR A 316 19.07 -28.43 -14.02
CA TYR A 316 20.38 -27.83 -14.29
C TYR A 316 20.36 -26.32 -14.00
N ILE A 317 19.34 -25.59 -14.47
CA ILE A 317 19.15 -24.18 -14.15
C ILE A 317 19.04 -24.00 -12.64
N TYR A 318 18.16 -24.76 -12.00
CA TYR A 318 17.94 -24.67 -10.56
C TYR A 318 19.23 -24.84 -9.75
N GLN A 319 20.11 -25.75 -10.16
CA GLN A 319 21.34 -26.07 -9.44
C GLN A 319 22.48 -25.08 -9.72
N ASN A 320 22.57 -24.54 -10.93
CA ASN A 320 23.75 -23.81 -11.39
C ASN A 320 23.54 -22.29 -11.59
N ALA A 321 22.30 -21.86 -11.73
CA ALA A 321 22.05 -20.45 -11.97
C ALA A 321 22.32 -19.59 -10.74
N LYS A 322 23.13 -18.55 -10.88
CA LYS A 322 23.38 -17.53 -9.87
C LYS A 322 22.79 -16.21 -10.34
N VAL A 323 21.98 -15.60 -9.48
CA VAL A 323 21.34 -14.31 -9.73
C VAL A 323 21.70 -13.37 -8.59
N ASP A 324 22.68 -12.50 -8.81
CA ASP A 324 23.12 -11.51 -7.82
C ASP A 324 22.28 -10.21 -7.91
N GLU A 325 21.85 -9.85 -9.13
CA GLU A 325 20.98 -8.72 -9.43
C GLU A 325 19.85 -9.17 -10.36
N ASN A 326 18.66 -8.62 -10.20
CA ASN A 326 17.52 -9.00 -11.02
C ASN A 326 16.78 -7.76 -11.54
N TYR A 327 16.62 -7.67 -12.86
CA TYR A 327 15.88 -6.60 -13.55
C TYR A 327 14.42 -6.50 -13.08
N TYR A 328 13.82 -7.63 -12.67
CA TYR A 328 12.40 -7.73 -12.28
C TYR A 328 12.19 -7.72 -10.77
N LEU A 329 13.26 -7.77 -9.97
CA LEU A 329 13.16 -7.93 -8.52
C LEU A 329 14.34 -7.29 -7.80
N LYS A 330 14.06 -6.62 -6.70
CA LYS A 330 15.05 -6.31 -5.66
C LYS A 330 14.41 -6.49 -4.29
N PHE A 331 15.20 -6.49 -3.24
CA PHE A 331 14.73 -6.40 -1.87
C PHE A 331 14.93 -5.00 -1.33
N ALA A 332 13.93 -4.45 -0.64
CA ALA A 332 13.97 -3.12 -0.06
C ALA A 332 15.08 -3.00 0.99
N LEU A 333 15.89 -1.95 0.90
CA LEU A 333 16.99 -1.73 1.82
C LEU A 333 16.46 -1.54 3.26
N GLY A 334 17.03 -2.27 4.21
CA GLY A 334 16.71 -2.18 5.64
C GLY A 334 15.44 -2.93 6.07
N VAL A 335 14.50 -3.21 5.16
CA VAL A 335 13.25 -3.92 5.46
C VAL A 335 13.19 -5.30 4.84
N ASN A 336 13.80 -5.45 3.66
CA ASN A 336 13.96 -6.70 2.93
C ASN A 336 12.66 -7.31 2.36
N ASN A 337 11.59 -6.53 2.22
CA ASN A 337 10.42 -6.99 1.45
C ASN A 337 10.74 -6.94 -0.06
N PRO A 338 10.20 -7.86 -0.88
CA PRO A 338 10.41 -7.86 -2.33
C PRO A 338 9.78 -6.62 -3.00
N GLU A 339 10.52 -6.00 -3.89
CA GLU A 339 10.03 -4.95 -4.79
C GLU A 339 10.07 -5.47 -6.22
N PHE A 340 8.88 -5.58 -6.84
CA PHE A 340 8.71 -6.06 -8.20
C PHE A 340 8.92 -4.91 -9.18
N LEU A 341 10.03 -4.97 -9.93
CA LEU A 341 10.49 -3.93 -10.83
C LEU A 341 10.12 -4.23 -12.27
N ASN A 342 10.03 -3.18 -13.09
CA ASN A 342 9.84 -3.27 -14.55
C ASN A 342 8.61 -4.12 -14.98
N GLU A 343 7.63 -4.24 -14.07
CA GLU A 343 6.34 -4.86 -14.35
C GLU A 343 5.40 -3.81 -14.94
N ASN A 344 5.32 -3.75 -16.26
CA ASN A 344 4.46 -2.79 -16.94
C ASN A 344 2.98 -3.06 -16.62
N ILE A 345 2.23 -1.99 -16.35
CA ILE A 345 0.81 -2.03 -16.00
C ILE A 345 -0.12 -2.07 -17.22
N TYR A 346 0.39 -1.76 -18.41
CA TYR A 346 -0.39 -1.72 -19.66
C TYR A 346 -1.73 -0.97 -19.48
N VAL A 347 -1.64 0.26 -19.01
CA VAL A 347 -2.81 1.09 -18.59
C VAL A 347 -3.79 1.34 -19.73
N ASP A 348 -3.30 1.43 -20.96
CA ASP A 348 -4.13 1.69 -22.16
C ASP A 348 -4.98 0.49 -22.57
N MET A 349 -4.71 -0.70 -22.01
CA MET A 349 -5.50 -1.90 -22.23
C MET A 349 -6.62 -2.02 -21.19
N ASN A 350 -7.69 -1.26 -21.34
CA ASN A 350 -8.80 -1.27 -20.36
C ASN A 350 -9.36 -2.67 -20.09
N PHE A 351 -9.49 -3.50 -21.13
CA PHE A 351 -9.78 -4.93 -21.00
C PHE A 351 -8.75 -5.70 -21.84
N PRO A 352 -7.74 -6.33 -21.19
CA PRO A 352 -6.66 -7.02 -21.88
C PRO A 352 -7.14 -8.23 -22.70
N ASP A 353 -6.43 -8.53 -23.79
CA ASP A 353 -6.67 -9.76 -24.58
C ASP A 353 -6.24 -11.03 -23.81
N ASP A 354 -6.50 -12.21 -24.38
CA ASP A 354 -6.27 -13.50 -23.71
C ASP A 354 -4.81 -13.69 -23.28
N GLY A 355 -3.85 -13.28 -24.11
CA GLY A 355 -2.43 -13.37 -23.78
C GLY A 355 -2.07 -12.51 -22.58
N PHE A 356 -2.56 -11.27 -22.51
CA PHE A 356 -2.32 -10.37 -21.38
C PHE A 356 -3.09 -10.79 -20.12
N ARG A 357 -4.27 -11.37 -20.24
CA ARG A 357 -4.98 -11.94 -19.08
C ARG A 357 -4.24 -13.14 -18.50
N LEU A 358 -3.69 -13.98 -19.37
CA LEU A 358 -2.86 -15.11 -18.95
C LEU A 358 -1.55 -14.63 -18.31
N LEU A 359 -0.88 -13.63 -18.90
CA LEU A 359 0.30 -12.99 -18.32
C LEU A 359 0.00 -12.44 -16.92
N ALA A 360 -1.12 -11.75 -16.75
CA ALA A 360 -1.52 -11.18 -15.48
C ALA A 360 -1.69 -12.25 -14.39
N LEU A 361 -2.33 -13.36 -14.71
CA LEU A 361 -2.44 -14.52 -13.83
C LEU A 361 -1.06 -15.13 -13.52
N TYR A 362 -0.21 -15.31 -14.52
CA TYR A 362 1.14 -15.88 -14.34
C TYR A 362 2.02 -15.00 -13.48
N ARG A 363 2.00 -13.67 -13.68
CA ARG A 363 2.72 -12.73 -12.80
C ARG A 363 2.28 -12.89 -11.36
N TYR A 364 0.98 -12.76 -11.11
CA TYR A 364 0.45 -12.81 -9.76
C TYR A 364 0.75 -14.13 -9.07
N TRP A 365 0.44 -15.25 -9.73
CA TRP A 365 0.66 -16.57 -9.16
C TRP A 365 2.14 -16.83 -8.82
N ASN A 366 3.06 -16.49 -9.73
CA ASN A 366 4.49 -16.71 -9.51
C ASN A 366 5.08 -15.77 -8.46
N MET A 367 4.61 -14.53 -8.35
CA MET A 367 5.02 -13.63 -7.27
C MET A 367 4.60 -14.19 -5.91
N MET A 368 3.41 -14.76 -5.81
CA MET A 368 2.96 -15.44 -4.59
C MET A 368 3.79 -16.70 -4.33
N GLN A 369 4.04 -17.51 -5.36
CA GLN A 369 4.78 -18.76 -5.24
C GLN A 369 6.20 -18.55 -4.71
N TYR A 370 6.89 -17.51 -5.16
CA TYR A 370 8.30 -17.31 -4.87
C TYR A 370 8.57 -16.27 -3.78
N PHE A 371 7.66 -15.31 -3.56
CA PHE A 371 7.95 -14.15 -2.71
C PHE A 371 6.89 -13.82 -1.66
N ASN A 372 5.88 -14.68 -1.48
CA ASN A 372 4.98 -14.54 -0.34
C ASN A 372 5.51 -15.32 0.86
N PRO A 373 5.93 -14.65 1.95
CA PRO A 373 6.43 -15.30 3.15
C PRO A 373 5.38 -16.12 3.89
N ASN A 374 4.09 -15.83 3.63
CA ASN A 374 2.94 -16.45 4.27
C ASN A 374 2.23 -17.47 3.37
N ARG A 375 2.90 -17.94 2.31
CA ARG A 375 2.34 -18.88 1.31
C ARG A 375 1.76 -20.14 1.94
N HIS A 376 2.34 -20.63 3.02
CA HIS A 376 1.91 -21.83 3.74
C HIS A 376 0.60 -21.65 4.51
N LEU A 377 0.12 -20.41 4.66
CA LEU A 377 -1.10 -20.06 5.40
C LEU A 377 -2.34 -19.93 4.50
N THR A 378 -2.22 -20.17 3.20
CA THR A 378 -3.38 -20.19 2.30
C THR A 378 -4.29 -21.37 2.60
N ASP A 379 -5.62 -21.22 2.44
CA ASP A 379 -6.57 -22.33 2.67
C ASP A 379 -6.45 -23.43 1.61
N LYS A 380 -5.97 -23.07 0.39
CA LYS A 380 -5.72 -23.98 -0.72
C LYS A 380 -4.22 -24.19 -0.89
N ASP A 381 -3.82 -25.37 -1.33
CA ASP A 381 -2.47 -25.55 -1.84
C ASP A 381 -2.26 -24.60 -3.05
N TRP A 382 -1.28 -23.68 -2.91
CA TRP A 382 -1.02 -22.69 -3.94
C TRP A 382 -0.68 -23.30 -5.29
N ASN A 383 -0.14 -24.52 -5.31
CA ASN A 383 0.19 -25.25 -6.52
C ASN A 383 -1.03 -25.59 -7.41
N VAL A 384 -2.23 -25.73 -6.83
CA VAL A 384 -3.45 -26.02 -7.62
C VAL A 384 -4.16 -24.74 -8.08
N VAL A 385 -3.90 -23.59 -7.43
CA VAL A 385 -4.58 -22.33 -7.69
C VAL A 385 -4.39 -21.85 -9.14
N LEU A 386 -3.17 -21.99 -9.69
CA LEU A 386 -2.91 -21.59 -11.07
C LEU A 386 -3.85 -22.27 -12.06
N LYS A 387 -3.98 -23.59 -11.94
CA LYS A 387 -4.84 -24.39 -12.80
C LYS A 387 -6.32 -24.02 -12.68
N GLU A 388 -6.79 -23.77 -11.47
CA GLU A 388 -8.18 -23.37 -11.21
C GLU A 388 -8.53 -22.01 -11.85
N TYR A 389 -7.57 -21.06 -11.85
CA TYR A 389 -7.84 -19.71 -12.32
C TYR A 389 -7.60 -19.50 -13.83
N ILE A 390 -6.89 -20.37 -14.53
CA ILE A 390 -6.73 -20.26 -15.99
C ILE A 390 -8.07 -20.10 -16.70
N PRO A 391 -9.07 -21.00 -16.55
CA PRO A 391 -10.37 -20.84 -17.19
C PRO A 391 -11.14 -19.61 -16.66
N THR A 392 -10.98 -19.24 -15.39
CA THR A 392 -11.62 -18.05 -14.81
C THR A 392 -11.17 -16.79 -15.53
N PHE A 393 -9.87 -16.61 -15.74
CA PHE A 393 -9.31 -15.44 -16.42
C PHE A 393 -9.62 -15.42 -17.91
N LEU A 394 -9.52 -16.56 -18.59
CA LEU A 394 -9.74 -16.64 -20.04
C LEU A 394 -11.22 -16.54 -20.42
N ASN A 395 -12.14 -16.92 -19.55
CA ASN A 395 -13.59 -16.80 -19.78
C ASN A 395 -14.17 -15.42 -19.47
N THR A 396 -13.39 -14.46 -18.94
CA THR A 396 -13.86 -13.08 -18.70
C THR A 396 -14.31 -12.43 -20.00
N LYS A 397 -15.43 -11.69 -19.96
CA LYS A 397 -16.04 -11.08 -21.17
C LYS A 397 -15.90 -9.57 -21.21
N ASN A 398 -15.59 -8.96 -20.08
CA ASN A 398 -15.52 -7.52 -19.93
C ASN A 398 -14.59 -7.14 -18.75
N ARG A 399 -14.41 -5.85 -18.55
CA ARG A 399 -13.55 -5.29 -17.49
C ARG A 399 -13.99 -5.75 -16.10
N LEU A 400 -15.28 -5.74 -15.79
CA LEU A 400 -15.78 -6.13 -14.48
C LEU A 400 -15.46 -7.61 -14.16
N ASP A 401 -15.70 -8.52 -15.13
CA ASP A 401 -15.37 -9.94 -14.93
C ASP A 401 -13.88 -10.12 -14.62
N TYR A 402 -13.01 -9.35 -15.30
CA TYR A 402 -11.57 -9.38 -15.10
C TYR A 402 -11.17 -8.87 -13.71
N GLU A 403 -11.76 -7.76 -13.24
CA GLU A 403 -11.56 -7.24 -11.88
C GLU A 403 -12.05 -8.24 -10.83
N LEU A 404 -13.21 -8.88 -11.04
CA LEU A 404 -13.76 -9.90 -10.15
C LEU A 404 -12.86 -11.15 -10.09
N ALA A 405 -12.32 -11.61 -11.24
CA ALA A 405 -11.38 -12.72 -11.26
C ALA A 405 -10.12 -12.41 -10.44
N PHE A 406 -9.62 -11.18 -10.51
CA PHE A 406 -8.49 -10.76 -9.69
C PHE A 406 -8.82 -10.72 -8.20
N VAL A 407 -9.94 -10.13 -7.81
CA VAL A 407 -10.32 -10.06 -6.40
C VAL A 407 -10.48 -11.47 -5.80
N GLN A 408 -10.97 -12.43 -6.58
CA GLN A 408 -11.10 -13.82 -6.12
C GLN A 408 -9.73 -14.46 -5.84
N ILE A 409 -8.78 -14.39 -6.79
CA ILE A 409 -7.46 -14.99 -6.60
C ILE A 409 -6.68 -14.26 -5.50
N ILE A 410 -6.82 -12.93 -5.38
CA ILE A 410 -6.26 -12.16 -4.27
C ILE A 410 -6.85 -12.65 -2.94
N GLY A 411 -8.16 -12.94 -2.89
CA GLY A 411 -8.83 -13.47 -1.71
C GLY A 411 -8.32 -14.83 -1.25
N ASP A 412 -7.82 -15.66 -2.17
CA ASP A 412 -7.24 -16.98 -1.85
C ASP A 412 -5.87 -16.86 -1.14
N VAL A 413 -5.18 -15.72 -1.20
CA VAL A 413 -3.94 -15.46 -0.45
C VAL A 413 -4.18 -15.31 1.05
N LYS A 414 -5.38 -14.92 1.47
CA LYS A 414 -5.76 -14.72 2.88
C LYS A 414 -4.90 -13.67 3.61
N ASP A 415 -4.74 -12.53 2.96
CA ASP A 415 -4.00 -11.39 3.49
C ASP A 415 -4.87 -10.13 3.43
N THR A 416 -5.12 -9.49 4.58
CA THR A 416 -5.94 -8.27 4.66
C THR A 416 -5.24 -7.06 4.00
N HIS A 417 -3.92 -7.08 3.82
CA HIS A 417 -3.21 -6.09 3.00
C HIS A 417 -3.53 -6.25 1.51
N ALA A 418 -3.80 -7.48 1.06
CA ALA A 418 -4.11 -7.76 -0.32
C ALA A 418 -5.54 -7.32 -0.68
N ASN A 419 -5.67 -6.49 -1.71
CA ASN A 419 -6.93 -6.08 -2.31
C ASN A 419 -6.65 -5.52 -3.70
N LEU A 420 -7.68 -5.25 -4.48
CA LEU A 420 -7.53 -4.53 -5.74
C LEU A 420 -7.45 -3.02 -5.46
N TRP A 421 -6.25 -2.54 -5.13
CA TRP A 421 -6.01 -1.17 -4.68
C TRP A 421 -5.99 -0.14 -5.81
N ARG A 422 -5.66 -0.59 -7.03
CA ARG A 422 -5.64 0.26 -8.22
C ARG A 422 -6.40 -0.38 -9.35
N GLY A 423 -7.14 0.42 -10.12
CA GLY A 423 -7.80 0.03 -11.37
C GLY A 423 -9.10 -0.76 -11.20
N GLY A 424 -9.59 -0.98 -9.98
CA GLY A 424 -10.86 -1.65 -9.69
C GLY A 424 -12.09 -0.74 -9.90
N VAL A 425 -12.19 -0.06 -11.04
CA VAL A 425 -13.20 0.97 -11.30
C VAL A 425 -14.60 0.37 -11.43
N GLU A 426 -14.74 -0.73 -12.17
CA GLU A 426 -16.04 -1.36 -12.38
C GLU A 426 -16.52 -2.10 -11.12
N LEU A 427 -15.60 -2.68 -10.36
CA LEU A 427 -15.88 -3.24 -9.03
C LEU A 427 -16.37 -2.17 -8.06
N TYR A 428 -15.75 -0.99 -8.05
CA TYR A 428 -16.17 0.13 -7.21
C TYR A 428 -17.60 0.58 -7.57
N LYS A 429 -17.91 0.71 -8.86
CA LYS A 429 -19.25 1.03 -9.35
C LYS A 429 -20.27 -0.06 -8.96
N LEU A 430 -19.90 -1.34 -9.12
CA LEU A 430 -20.75 -2.47 -8.74
C LEU A 430 -21.13 -2.41 -7.25
N ARG A 431 -20.19 -2.05 -6.37
CA ARG A 431 -20.43 -1.89 -4.93
C ARG A 431 -21.35 -0.70 -4.61
N GLY A 432 -21.48 0.26 -5.53
CA GLY A 432 -22.31 1.47 -5.40
C GLY A 432 -21.51 2.70 -4.92
N GLU A 433 -21.98 3.87 -5.37
CA GLU A 433 -21.33 5.16 -5.07
C GLU A 433 -22.06 5.97 -4.00
N ASN A 434 -23.25 5.52 -3.60
CA ASN A 434 -24.06 6.15 -2.59
C ASN A 434 -24.04 5.33 -1.30
N TYR A 435 -24.02 6.00 -0.15
CA TYR A 435 -23.82 5.42 1.17
C TYR A 435 -24.96 5.79 2.11
N ALA A 436 -25.32 4.86 3.01
CA ALA A 436 -26.21 5.19 4.12
C ALA A 436 -25.58 6.28 5.02
N PRO A 437 -26.38 7.13 5.65
CA PRO A 437 -25.88 8.23 6.49
C PRO A 437 -25.37 7.79 7.87
N PHE A 438 -25.28 6.48 8.11
CA PHE A 438 -24.86 5.92 9.38
C PHE A 438 -23.91 4.74 9.19
N ARG A 439 -23.13 4.48 10.22
CA ARG A 439 -22.26 3.32 10.34
C ARG A 439 -23.02 2.16 10.99
N ALA A 440 -22.84 0.97 10.48
CA ALA A 440 -23.28 -0.26 11.11
C ALA A 440 -22.17 -1.30 11.11
N GLU A 441 -22.10 -2.12 12.15
CA GLU A 441 -21.06 -3.11 12.37
C GLU A 441 -21.66 -4.42 12.90
N PHE A 442 -20.89 -5.51 12.84
CA PHE A 442 -21.29 -6.78 13.42
C PHE A 442 -20.98 -6.80 14.91
N VAL A 443 -22.04 -6.82 15.72
CA VAL A 443 -21.99 -6.87 17.19
C VAL A 443 -22.89 -8.01 17.64
N GLU A 444 -22.39 -8.90 18.50
CA GLU A 444 -23.12 -10.12 18.93
C GLU A 444 -23.66 -10.93 17.73
N ASN A 445 -22.87 -11.04 16.65
CA ASN A 445 -23.24 -11.68 15.37
C ASN A 445 -24.46 -11.06 14.67
N LYS A 446 -24.79 -9.81 14.96
CA LYS A 446 -25.88 -9.04 14.34
C LYS A 446 -25.34 -7.79 13.72
N TYR A 447 -25.95 -7.34 12.61
CA TYR A 447 -25.55 -6.13 11.93
C TYR A 447 -26.29 -4.94 12.57
N VAL A 448 -25.57 -4.10 13.29
CA VAL A 448 -26.11 -3.12 14.26
C VAL A 448 -25.66 -1.72 13.88
N VAL A 449 -26.58 -0.75 13.90
CA VAL A 449 -26.26 0.67 13.75
C VAL A 449 -25.44 1.14 14.95
N THR A 450 -24.24 1.64 14.72
CA THR A 450 -23.29 2.02 15.78
C THR A 450 -23.06 3.52 15.90
N ASP A 451 -23.21 4.27 14.80
CA ASP A 451 -23.00 5.72 14.82
C ASP A 451 -23.60 6.39 13.57
N TYR A 452 -23.69 7.72 13.56
CA TYR A 452 -24.03 8.50 12.36
C TYR A 452 -22.77 9.17 11.82
N TYR A 453 -22.62 9.23 10.49
CA TYR A 453 -21.52 9.97 9.88
C TYR A 453 -21.67 11.48 10.10
N ASN A 454 -22.88 11.99 9.91
CA ASN A 454 -23.24 13.36 10.17
C ASN A 454 -24.46 13.40 11.10
N PRO A 455 -24.39 14.07 12.27
CA PRO A 455 -25.52 14.15 13.20
C PRO A 455 -26.82 14.67 12.60
N GLU A 456 -26.73 15.60 11.63
CA GLU A 456 -27.87 16.17 10.93
C GLU A 456 -28.64 15.16 10.06
N HIS A 457 -28.03 14.04 9.69
CA HIS A 457 -28.67 12.97 8.92
C HIS A 457 -29.38 11.92 9.79
N ALA A 458 -29.25 12.00 11.09
CA ALA A 458 -29.87 11.04 12.02
C ALA A 458 -31.40 10.96 11.88
N GLU A 459 -32.05 12.10 11.65
CA GLU A 459 -33.51 12.14 11.45
C GLU A 459 -33.94 11.50 10.13
N ASN A 460 -33.15 11.65 9.07
CA ASN A 460 -33.42 11.06 7.75
C ASN A 460 -33.23 9.55 7.76
N ALA A 461 -32.26 9.06 8.52
CA ALA A 461 -31.99 7.64 8.65
C ALA A 461 -33.12 6.86 9.31
N LYS A 462 -33.84 7.48 10.26
CA LYS A 462 -34.94 6.91 11.09
C LYS A 462 -34.57 5.63 11.85
N LEU A 463 -33.35 5.12 11.71
CA LEU A 463 -32.77 4.06 12.52
C LEU A 463 -32.02 4.70 13.68
N LYS A 464 -32.05 4.05 14.84
CA LYS A 464 -31.36 4.50 16.05
C LYS A 464 -30.11 3.65 16.29
N ILE A 465 -29.14 4.22 16.99
CA ILE A 465 -27.99 3.48 17.50
C ILE A 465 -28.49 2.27 18.30
N GLY A 466 -27.97 1.08 17.97
CA GLY A 466 -28.37 -0.19 18.51
C GLY A 466 -29.55 -0.88 17.79
N ASP A 467 -30.12 -0.31 16.74
CA ASP A 467 -31.06 -1.00 15.87
C ASP A 467 -30.35 -2.08 15.05
N ILE A 468 -31.01 -3.22 14.87
CA ILE A 468 -30.43 -4.42 14.24
C ILE A 468 -30.99 -4.55 12.83
N ILE A 469 -30.18 -4.37 11.81
CA ILE A 469 -30.55 -4.55 10.41
C ILE A 469 -30.56 -6.05 10.08
N THR A 470 -31.67 -6.54 9.57
CA THR A 470 -31.87 -7.97 9.26
C THR A 470 -31.94 -8.25 7.77
N HIS A 471 -32.48 -7.32 6.99
CA HIS A 471 -32.57 -7.43 5.53
C HIS A 471 -32.20 -6.12 4.86
N ILE A 472 -31.65 -6.23 3.68
CA ILE A 472 -31.32 -5.14 2.76
C ILE A 472 -31.93 -5.52 1.41
N ASN A 473 -32.78 -4.64 0.85
CA ASN A 473 -33.51 -4.87 -0.40
C ASN A 473 -34.17 -6.27 -0.42
N GLY A 474 -34.86 -6.63 0.66
CA GLY A 474 -35.57 -7.89 0.80
C GLY A 474 -34.73 -9.13 1.10
N LYS A 475 -33.39 -9.07 1.01
CA LYS A 475 -32.47 -10.18 1.25
C LYS A 475 -31.93 -10.17 2.68
N TYR A 476 -31.79 -11.32 3.31
CA TYR A 476 -31.12 -11.44 4.62
C TYR A 476 -29.67 -10.96 4.53
N VAL A 477 -29.23 -10.19 5.53
CA VAL A 477 -27.83 -9.75 5.66
C VAL A 477 -26.86 -10.91 5.60
N THR A 478 -27.15 -12.01 6.28
CA THR A 478 -26.32 -13.24 6.30
C THR A 478 -26.17 -13.84 4.89
N THR A 479 -27.24 -13.91 4.11
CA THR A 479 -27.19 -14.40 2.73
C THR A 479 -26.35 -13.50 1.84
N ILE A 480 -26.43 -12.18 2.03
CA ILE A 480 -25.64 -11.21 1.27
C ILE A 480 -24.16 -11.39 1.58
N ILE A 481 -23.75 -11.43 2.85
CA ILE A 481 -22.34 -11.55 3.22
C ILE A 481 -21.73 -12.89 2.74
N ASP A 482 -22.48 -13.99 2.80
CA ASP A 482 -22.01 -15.27 2.30
C ASP A 482 -21.73 -15.24 0.79
N SER A 483 -22.58 -14.58 0.02
CA SER A 483 -22.39 -14.39 -1.43
C SER A 483 -21.22 -13.46 -1.80
N LEU A 484 -20.91 -12.51 -0.90
CA LEU A 484 -19.84 -11.55 -1.12
C LEU A 484 -18.46 -12.06 -0.67
N ARG A 485 -18.39 -13.08 0.15
CA ARG A 485 -17.16 -13.56 0.80
C ARG A 485 -16.00 -13.78 -0.15
N ILE A 486 -16.25 -14.34 -1.32
CA ILE A 486 -15.22 -14.61 -2.34
C ILE A 486 -14.61 -13.35 -2.95
N TYR A 487 -15.23 -12.18 -2.77
CA TYR A 487 -14.77 -10.89 -3.31
C TYR A 487 -14.18 -9.96 -2.23
N TYR A 488 -13.87 -10.50 -1.03
CA TYR A 488 -13.27 -9.74 0.06
C TYR A 488 -11.99 -10.43 0.55
N PRO A 489 -10.83 -10.02 -0.01
CA PRO A 489 -9.54 -10.49 0.49
C PRO A 489 -9.36 -10.09 1.95
N THR A 490 -9.23 -11.06 2.82
CA THR A 490 -9.05 -10.85 4.26
C THR A 490 -8.33 -12.01 4.91
N SER A 491 -7.60 -11.75 5.98
CA SER A 491 -6.83 -12.73 6.73
C SER A 491 -7.70 -13.61 7.63
N ASN A 492 -8.75 -13.00 8.23
CA ASN A 492 -9.62 -13.67 9.20
C ASN A 492 -11.05 -13.12 9.15
N GLU A 493 -11.94 -13.72 9.95
CA GLU A 493 -13.36 -13.36 10.00
C GLU A 493 -13.58 -11.93 10.53
N ALA A 494 -12.80 -11.49 11.52
CA ALA A 494 -12.92 -10.16 12.10
C ALA A 494 -12.66 -9.05 11.03
N SER A 495 -11.60 -9.20 10.24
CA SER A 495 -11.30 -8.29 9.14
C SER A 495 -12.30 -8.39 7.99
N PHE A 496 -12.86 -9.58 7.72
CA PHE A 496 -13.92 -9.75 6.73
C PHE A 496 -15.18 -8.98 7.11
N LEU A 497 -15.71 -9.20 8.33
CA LEU A 497 -16.92 -8.54 8.81
C LEU A 497 -16.72 -7.01 8.88
N ARG A 498 -15.54 -6.54 9.30
CA ARG A 498 -15.19 -5.11 9.26
C ARG A 498 -15.26 -4.54 7.84
N ASN A 499 -14.64 -5.20 6.87
CA ASN A 499 -14.55 -4.69 5.50
C ASN A 499 -15.90 -4.73 4.77
N VAL A 500 -16.68 -5.80 4.92
CA VAL A 500 -17.98 -5.93 4.26
C VAL A 500 -19.03 -4.98 4.85
N SER A 501 -18.92 -4.63 6.12
CA SER A 501 -19.90 -3.79 6.84
C SER A 501 -20.20 -2.46 6.13
N ILE A 502 -19.16 -1.78 5.62
CA ILE A 502 -19.33 -0.50 4.92
C ILE A 502 -20.07 -0.72 3.59
N ASP A 503 -19.71 -1.78 2.87
CA ASP A 503 -20.22 -2.02 1.53
C ASP A 503 -21.66 -2.57 1.52
N LEU A 504 -22.14 -3.17 2.61
CA LEU A 504 -23.53 -3.60 2.77
C LEU A 504 -24.53 -2.45 2.69
N LEU A 505 -24.11 -1.23 3.05
CA LEU A 505 -24.94 -0.03 3.08
C LEU A 505 -24.62 0.92 1.91
N ARG A 506 -24.14 0.37 0.80
CA ARG A 506 -23.88 1.08 -0.46
C ARG A 506 -24.82 0.63 -1.55
N SER A 507 -25.14 1.51 -2.49
CA SER A 507 -25.91 1.20 -3.71
C SER A 507 -25.56 2.16 -4.84
N THR A 508 -25.86 1.74 -6.07
CA THR A 508 -25.96 2.63 -7.23
C THR A 508 -27.23 3.49 -7.19
N ASP A 509 -28.26 3.02 -6.49
CA ASP A 509 -29.51 3.73 -6.29
C ASP A 509 -29.35 4.86 -5.27
N SER A 510 -30.29 5.78 -5.24
CA SER A 510 -30.35 6.89 -4.27
C SER A 510 -31.02 6.51 -2.95
N GLU A 511 -31.57 5.31 -2.87
CA GLU A 511 -32.33 4.82 -1.71
C GLU A 511 -32.01 3.35 -1.44
N LEU A 512 -32.24 2.91 -0.20
CA LEU A 512 -32.04 1.53 0.24
C LEU A 512 -33.20 1.08 1.13
N GLU A 513 -33.82 -0.05 0.80
CA GLU A 513 -34.85 -0.64 1.65
C GLU A 513 -34.22 -1.46 2.76
N LEU A 514 -34.56 -1.17 4.01
CA LEU A 514 -34.06 -1.86 5.20
C LEU A 514 -35.20 -2.47 6.00
N LYS A 515 -35.04 -3.73 6.40
CA LYS A 515 -35.85 -4.34 7.45
C LYS A 515 -34.97 -4.52 8.69
N TYR A 516 -35.45 -4.00 9.82
CA TYR A 516 -34.65 -3.94 11.03
C TYR A 516 -35.50 -4.17 12.27
N LYS A 517 -34.86 -4.49 13.40
CA LYS A 517 -35.47 -4.60 14.73
C LYS A 517 -35.07 -3.40 15.57
N SER A 518 -36.08 -2.67 16.09
CA SER A 518 -35.91 -1.56 17.01
C SER A 518 -36.73 -1.88 18.26
N ASN A 519 -36.10 -2.00 19.43
CA ASN A 519 -36.72 -2.37 20.66
C ASN A 519 -37.64 -3.65 20.55
N ASN A 520 -37.14 -4.70 19.90
CA ASN A 520 -37.83 -5.96 19.57
C ASN A 520 -39.01 -5.84 18.58
N GLN A 521 -39.31 -4.66 18.06
CA GLN A 521 -40.30 -4.47 16.99
C GLN A 521 -39.63 -4.53 15.62
N VAL A 522 -40.19 -5.30 14.70
CA VAL A 522 -39.76 -5.34 13.30
C VAL A 522 -40.34 -4.17 12.56
N LYS A 523 -39.49 -3.43 11.86
CA LYS A 523 -39.84 -2.27 11.06
C LYS A 523 -39.25 -2.39 9.65
N ASN A 524 -39.91 -1.80 8.68
CA ASN A 524 -39.37 -1.61 7.33
C ASN A 524 -39.27 -0.12 7.05
N HIS A 525 -38.19 0.30 6.41
CA HIS A 525 -38.01 1.68 6.02
C HIS A 525 -37.08 1.80 4.81
N THR A 526 -37.42 2.69 3.91
CA THR A 526 -36.54 3.12 2.80
C THR A 526 -35.79 4.35 3.26
N ILE A 527 -34.46 4.27 3.24
CA ILE A 527 -33.57 5.35 3.65
C ILE A 527 -32.94 6.02 2.42
N PRO A 528 -32.71 7.35 2.45
CA PRO A 528 -31.91 8.00 1.43
C PRO A 528 -30.43 7.63 1.57
N LEU A 529 -29.75 7.57 0.41
CA LEU A 529 -28.31 7.41 0.34
C LEU A 529 -27.65 8.71 -0.15
N PHE A 530 -26.42 8.92 0.24
CA PHE A 530 -25.65 10.14 0.00
C PHE A 530 -24.35 9.83 -0.74
N LYS A 531 -23.82 10.77 -1.50
CA LYS A 531 -22.48 10.66 -2.04
C LYS A 531 -21.46 10.67 -0.91
N ARG A 532 -20.34 9.98 -1.11
CA ARG A 532 -19.29 9.90 -0.11
C ARG A 532 -18.81 11.26 0.39
N ASP A 533 -18.73 12.24 -0.52
CA ASP A 533 -18.22 13.59 -0.22
C ASP A 533 -19.20 14.42 0.62
N ASP A 534 -20.48 14.02 0.67
CA ASP A 534 -21.51 14.64 1.50
C ASP A 534 -21.50 14.08 2.95
N LEU A 535 -20.70 13.04 3.21
CA LEU A 535 -20.65 12.35 4.49
C LEU A 535 -19.30 12.56 5.19
N ASN A 536 -19.35 12.91 6.46
CA ASN A 536 -18.17 12.93 7.32
C ASN A 536 -17.81 11.50 7.77
N MET A 537 -17.22 10.73 6.89
CA MET A 537 -16.85 9.34 7.17
C MET A 537 -15.87 9.21 8.35
N TYR A 538 -15.07 10.26 8.63
CA TYR A 538 -14.14 10.27 9.78
C TYR A 538 -14.83 10.45 11.11
N HIS A 539 -15.98 11.14 11.16
CA HIS A 539 -16.75 11.28 12.39
C HIS A 539 -17.18 9.93 12.94
N GLY A 540 -17.59 9.01 12.07
CA GLY A 540 -17.94 7.62 12.46
C GLY A 540 -16.81 6.82 13.10
N TYR A 541 -15.55 7.23 12.93
CA TYR A 541 -14.40 6.64 13.62
C TYR A 541 -14.03 7.37 14.92
N LYS A 542 -14.76 8.41 15.29
CA LYS A 542 -14.56 9.21 16.53
C LYS A 542 -13.12 9.75 16.71
N ILE A 543 -12.45 10.03 15.59
CA ILE A 543 -11.11 10.59 15.59
C ILE A 543 -11.23 12.10 15.52
N ASP A 544 -10.94 12.77 16.62
CA ASP A 544 -10.72 14.21 16.67
C ASP A 544 -9.22 14.47 16.50
N LYS A 545 -8.82 14.90 15.31
CA LYS A 545 -7.39 15.14 14.97
C LYS A 545 -6.80 16.33 15.72
N ASP A 546 -7.64 17.25 16.19
CA ASP A 546 -7.22 18.46 16.92
C ASP A 546 -7.18 18.24 18.44
N ALA A 547 -7.81 17.17 18.92
CA ALA A 547 -7.76 16.83 20.32
C ALA A 547 -6.37 16.32 20.73
N LYS A 548 -5.96 16.64 21.96
CA LYS A 548 -4.78 16.04 22.59
C LYS A 548 -4.92 14.51 22.64
N SER A 549 -3.88 13.80 22.21
CA SER A 549 -3.93 12.33 22.10
C SER A 549 -3.98 11.63 23.46
N TYR A 550 -3.70 12.30 24.53
CA TYR A 550 -3.61 11.71 25.87
C TYR A 550 -4.31 12.55 26.95
N LYS A 551 -4.74 11.86 28.02
CA LYS A 551 -5.38 12.45 29.18
C LYS A 551 -5.22 11.58 30.41
N ILE A 552 -5.41 12.16 31.59
CA ILE A 552 -5.54 11.39 32.83
C ILE A 552 -7.03 11.16 33.11
N LEU A 553 -7.40 9.89 33.23
CA LEU A 553 -8.76 9.45 33.61
C LEU A 553 -8.92 9.51 35.13
N GLU A 554 -10.19 9.43 35.57
CA GLU A 554 -10.54 9.25 36.98
C GLU A 554 -9.79 8.04 37.59
N GLY A 555 -9.31 8.20 38.81
CA GLY A 555 -8.51 7.15 39.49
C GLY A 555 -7.02 7.20 39.17
N ASN A 556 -6.52 8.30 38.57
CA ASN A 556 -5.09 8.51 38.23
C ASN A 556 -4.57 7.45 37.22
N ILE A 557 -5.28 7.28 36.12
CA ILE A 557 -4.95 6.35 35.02
C ILE A 557 -4.64 7.16 33.77
N GLY A 558 -3.46 6.96 33.18
CA GLY A 558 -3.08 7.55 31.89
C GLY A 558 -3.85 6.85 30.76
N TYR A 559 -4.35 7.63 29.80
CA TYR A 559 -4.97 7.13 28.56
C TYR A 559 -4.33 7.81 27.37
N VAL A 560 -3.92 7.02 26.38
CA VAL A 560 -3.33 7.48 25.12
C VAL A 560 -4.09 6.87 23.95
N SER A 561 -4.60 7.69 23.03
CA SER A 561 -5.12 7.25 21.74
C SER A 561 -4.03 7.34 20.68
N LEU A 562 -3.70 6.25 20.02
CA LEU A 562 -2.69 6.30 18.95
C LEU A 562 -3.25 6.85 17.63
N ALA A 563 -4.56 7.03 17.48
CA ALA A 563 -5.19 7.56 16.28
C ALA A 563 -4.74 8.96 15.89
N ASN A 564 -4.41 9.79 16.88
CA ASN A 564 -4.02 11.20 16.72
C ASN A 564 -2.73 11.59 17.45
N ILE A 565 -1.97 10.59 17.93
CA ILE A 565 -0.70 10.83 18.63
C ILE A 565 0.31 11.53 17.74
N LYS A 566 1.07 12.48 18.32
CA LYS A 566 2.14 13.22 17.65
C LYS A 566 3.47 12.95 18.34
N ASP A 567 4.58 13.06 17.59
CA ASP A 567 5.92 12.79 18.12
C ASP A 567 6.31 13.72 19.27
N ASP A 568 5.87 14.97 19.24
CA ASP A 568 6.13 15.98 20.28
C ASP A 568 5.31 15.74 21.57
N GLU A 569 4.25 14.95 21.52
CA GLU A 569 3.47 14.56 22.70
C GLU A 569 4.13 13.42 23.50
N ILE A 570 5.01 12.59 22.88
CA ILE A 570 5.60 11.43 23.56
C ILE A 570 6.42 11.83 24.81
N PRO A 571 7.29 12.85 24.78
CA PRO A 571 7.97 13.30 26.00
C PRO A 571 7.01 13.80 27.08
N LEU A 572 5.92 14.45 26.70
CA LEU A 572 4.90 14.95 27.63
C LEU A 572 4.12 13.78 28.27
N ILE A 573 3.73 12.77 27.47
CA ILE A 573 3.11 11.55 27.99
C ILE A 573 3.99 10.88 29.04
N LYS A 574 5.29 10.73 28.76
CA LYS A 574 6.25 10.14 29.71
C LYS A 574 6.34 10.93 31.02
N SER A 575 6.35 12.25 30.96
CA SER A 575 6.44 13.10 32.15
C SER A 575 5.14 13.14 32.96
N ASP A 576 4.01 13.34 32.28
CA ASP A 576 2.70 13.50 32.91
C ASP A 576 2.20 12.21 33.57
N PHE A 577 2.58 11.03 33.00
CA PHE A 577 2.10 9.73 33.46
C PHE A 577 3.03 9.00 34.42
N ILE A 578 4.18 9.55 34.76
CA ILE A 578 5.19 8.88 35.63
C ILE A 578 4.63 8.35 36.95
N ASN A 579 3.64 9.02 37.50
CA ASN A 579 3.02 8.69 38.78
C ASN A 579 1.62 8.12 38.65
N THR A 580 1.18 7.70 37.46
CA THR A 580 -0.12 7.06 37.25
C THR A 580 -0.10 5.61 37.74
N LYS A 581 -1.25 5.09 38.14
CA LYS A 581 -1.41 3.67 38.53
C LYS A 581 -1.20 2.70 37.37
N GLY A 582 -1.54 3.15 36.19
CA GLY A 582 -1.39 2.41 34.94
C GLY A 582 -1.61 3.32 33.76
N ILE A 583 -1.21 2.84 32.57
CA ILE A 583 -1.42 3.51 31.28
C ILE A 583 -2.23 2.57 30.39
N ILE A 584 -3.26 3.12 29.75
CA ILE A 584 -4.06 2.47 28.72
C ILE A 584 -3.62 3.05 27.37
N ILE A 585 -3.11 2.18 26.49
CA ILE A 585 -2.80 2.52 25.11
C ILE A 585 -3.93 2.03 24.20
N ASP A 586 -4.69 2.94 23.62
CA ASP A 586 -5.78 2.60 22.71
C ASP A 586 -5.27 2.55 21.27
N ILE A 587 -5.20 1.35 20.73
CA ILE A 587 -4.74 1.04 19.38
C ILE A 587 -5.85 0.38 18.55
N ARG A 588 -7.11 0.57 18.91
CA ARG A 588 -8.29 0.18 18.12
C ARG A 588 -8.47 1.07 16.87
N ASN A 589 -7.36 1.50 16.30
CA ASN A 589 -7.22 2.43 15.17
C ASN A 589 -5.87 2.21 14.49
N TYR A 590 -5.57 2.97 13.45
CA TYR A 590 -4.24 3.03 12.87
C TYR A 590 -3.44 4.18 13.51
N PRO A 591 -2.20 3.94 14.01
CA PRO A 591 -1.39 4.98 14.66
C PRO A 591 -1.05 6.13 13.71
N ASN A 592 -1.19 7.38 14.20
CA ASN A 592 -0.84 8.56 13.42
C ASN A 592 0.68 8.74 13.28
N THR A 593 1.46 8.26 14.26
CA THR A 593 2.92 8.21 14.19
C THR A 593 3.45 6.86 14.70
N PHE A 594 4.66 6.49 14.29
CA PHE A 594 5.26 5.19 14.60
C PHE A 594 5.94 5.23 15.98
N VAL A 595 5.29 4.66 16.97
CA VAL A 595 5.66 4.80 18.40
C VAL A 595 6.33 3.60 19.08
N PRO A 596 6.47 2.40 18.48
CA PRO A 596 6.91 1.19 19.20
C PRO A 596 8.21 1.38 19.99
N PHE A 597 9.17 2.10 19.42
CA PHE A 597 10.47 2.31 20.05
C PHE A 597 10.48 3.51 20.99
N GLN A 598 10.00 4.68 20.54
CA GLN A 598 10.04 5.90 21.33
C GLN A 598 9.19 5.81 22.60
N LEU A 599 7.96 5.29 22.48
CA LEU A 599 7.07 5.10 23.63
C LEU A 599 7.38 3.79 24.36
N GLY A 600 7.73 2.72 23.63
CA GLY A 600 8.09 1.42 24.20
C GLY A 600 9.30 1.48 25.13
N SER A 601 10.30 2.33 24.81
CA SER A 601 11.50 2.53 25.65
C SER A 601 11.20 2.97 27.08
N TYR A 602 10.04 3.57 27.30
CA TYR A 602 9.56 4.04 28.61
C TYR A 602 9.11 2.89 29.51
N PHE A 603 8.73 1.75 28.95
CA PHE A 603 8.13 0.64 29.70
C PHE A 603 9.13 -0.50 29.98
N VAL A 604 10.24 -0.56 29.23
CA VAL A 604 11.22 -1.64 29.40
C VAL A 604 12.41 -1.20 30.24
N THR A 605 13.03 -2.12 30.96
CA THR A 605 14.20 -1.87 31.81
C THR A 605 15.51 -2.38 31.19
N GLU A 606 15.40 -3.22 30.17
CA GLU A 606 16.52 -3.82 29.44
C GLU A 606 16.13 -4.02 27.96
N PRO A 607 17.08 -4.17 27.04
CA PRO A 607 16.77 -4.46 25.63
C PRO A 607 15.83 -5.66 25.51
N THR A 608 14.64 -5.43 24.93
CA THR A 608 13.54 -6.40 24.94
C THR A 608 13.19 -6.81 23.52
N PRO A 609 13.34 -8.10 23.14
CA PRO A 609 12.89 -8.62 21.86
C PRO A 609 11.36 -8.77 21.85
N PHE A 610 10.72 -8.39 20.74
CA PHE A 610 9.26 -8.48 20.60
C PHE A 610 8.81 -9.05 19.25
N VAL A 611 9.71 -9.10 18.28
CA VAL A 611 9.41 -9.51 16.91
C VAL A 611 10.56 -10.29 16.30
N LYS A 612 10.25 -11.18 15.37
CA LYS A 612 11.15 -11.89 14.49
C LYS A 612 10.61 -11.80 13.06
N PHE A 613 11.49 -11.66 12.07
CA PHE A 613 11.09 -11.54 10.68
C PHE A 613 11.55 -12.74 9.85
N THR A 614 10.89 -12.97 8.72
CA THR A 614 11.43 -13.85 7.68
C THR A 614 11.88 -13.04 6.48
N TYR A 615 12.99 -13.44 5.89
CA TYR A 615 13.62 -12.81 4.73
C TYR A 615 13.68 -13.78 3.56
N GLY A 616 13.27 -13.30 2.38
CA GLY A 616 13.34 -14.04 1.13
C GLY A 616 14.76 -14.07 0.56
N SER A 617 14.99 -14.98 -0.37
CA SER A 617 16.27 -15.16 -1.04
C SER A 617 16.19 -14.82 -2.53
N MET A 618 17.11 -13.99 -3.03
CA MET A 618 17.26 -13.69 -4.47
C MET A 618 17.75 -14.92 -5.23
N ASN A 619 18.71 -15.64 -4.65
CA ASN A 619 19.30 -16.81 -5.28
C ASN A 619 18.43 -18.06 -5.18
N ASN A 620 17.62 -18.17 -4.14
CA ASN A 620 16.71 -19.29 -3.91
C ASN A 620 15.26 -18.78 -3.81
N PRO A 621 14.62 -18.35 -4.92
CA PRO A 621 13.24 -17.90 -4.88
C PRO A 621 12.33 -18.95 -4.24
N GLY A 622 11.53 -18.52 -3.25
CA GLY A 622 10.70 -19.40 -2.43
C GLY A 622 11.32 -19.88 -1.12
N GLU A 623 12.61 -19.58 -0.88
CA GLU A 623 13.25 -19.76 0.42
C GLU A 623 13.01 -18.55 1.32
N PHE A 624 12.63 -18.83 2.59
CA PHE A 624 12.53 -17.83 3.63
C PHE A 624 13.21 -18.31 4.90
N THR A 625 14.06 -17.47 5.47
CA THR A 625 14.80 -17.76 6.71
C THR A 625 14.43 -16.76 7.79
N PHE A 626 14.49 -17.16 9.05
CA PHE A 626 14.36 -16.22 10.15
C PHE A 626 15.58 -15.31 10.26
N GLY A 627 15.31 -14.04 10.56
CA GLY A 627 16.30 -13.08 11.02
C GLY A 627 15.84 -12.43 12.31
N ASP A 628 16.80 -11.91 13.08
CA ASP A 628 16.50 -11.21 14.33
C ASP A 628 15.76 -9.90 14.04
N GLY A 629 14.74 -9.64 14.83
CA GLY A 629 14.02 -8.37 14.82
C GLY A 629 14.72 -7.30 15.67
N PRO A 630 14.28 -6.05 15.56
CA PRO A 630 14.78 -4.97 16.43
C PRO A 630 14.36 -5.19 17.89
N LEU A 631 15.17 -4.65 18.80
CA LEU A 631 14.90 -4.64 20.23
C LEU A 631 14.27 -3.29 20.63
N ILE A 632 13.44 -3.31 21.67
CA ILE A 632 13.05 -2.08 22.36
C ILE A 632 14.14 -1.78 23.37
N GLU A 633 14.87 -0.68 23.14
CA GLU A 633 15.91 -0.19 24.06
C GLU A 633 15.28 0.58 25.21
N SER A 634 15.80 0.42 26.44
CA SER A 634 15.35 1.20 27.59
C SER A 634 15.88 2.64 27.52
N ASP A 635 15.04 3.64 27.84
CA ASP A 635 15.47 5.03 27.97
C ASP A 635 15.93 5.38 29.41
N GLY A 636 16.03 4.37 30.28
CA GLY A 636 16.42 4.53 31.68
C GLY A 636 15.30 4.99 32.62
N ASN A 637 14.12 5.31 32.10
CA ASN A 637 12.95 5.60 32.91
C ASN A 637 12.38 4.31 33.51
N LYS A 638 11.85 4.43 34.72
CA LYS A 638 11.31 3.27 35.45
C LYS A 638 9.83 3.50 35.73
N TYR A 639 9.00 3.46 34.69
CA TYR A 639 7.57 3.44 34.89
C TYR A 639 7.17 2.19 35.67
N LYS A 640 6.38 2.36 36.73
CA LYS A 640 6.02 1.27 37.67
C LYS A 640 4.56 0.89 37.60
N GLY A 641 3.74 1.65 36.89
CA GLY A 641 2.32 1.36 36.75
C GLY A 641 2.05 0.20 35.81
N LYS A 642 0.81 -0.29 35.80
CA LYS A 642 0.36 -1.33 34.87
C LYS A 642 0.27 -0.79 33.45
N LEU A 643 0.53 -1.64 32.46
CA LEU A 643 0.32 -1.34 31.05
C LEU A 643 -0.82 -2.19 30.49
N VAL A 644 -1.80 -1.53 29.88
CA VAL A 644 -2.93 -2.18 29.21
C VAL A 644 -3.03 -1.64 27.78
N ILE A 645 -3.21 -2.54 26.82
CA ILE A 645 -3.32 -2.24 25.38
C ILE A 645 -4.72 -2.63 24.92
N LEU A 646 -5.45 -1.72 24.27
CA LEU A 646 -6.75 -1.98 23.69
C LEU A 646 -6.63 -2.27 22.20
N VAL A 647 -7.19 -3.40 21.76
CA VAL A 647 -7.18 -3.84 20.35
C VAL A 647 -8.57 -4.27 19.89
N ASN A 648 -8.82 -4.20 18.59
CA ASN A 648 -9.99 -4.78 17.93
C ASN A 648 -9.70 -5.07 16.45
N GLU A 649 -10.71 -5.41 15.68
CA GLU A 649 -10.64 -5.70 14.23
C GLU A 649 -10.09 -4.55 13.38
N ASN A 650 -10.05 -3.31 13.90
CA ASN A 650 -9.43 -2.17 13.21
C ASN A 650 -7.91 -2.08 13.42
N SER A 651 -7.39 -2.81 14.42
CA SER A 651 -5.95 -2.91 14.65
C SER A 651 -5.33 -3.78 13.55
N GLN A 652 -4.58 -3.16 12.65
CA GLN A 652 -3.94 -3.81 11.50
C GLN A 652 -2.54 -3.25 11.28
N SER A 653 -1.60 -4.08 10.77
CA SER A 653 -0.27 -3.66 10.34
C SER A 653 0.48 -2.95 11.48
N SER A 654 0.88 -1.68 11.32
CA SER A 654 1.56 -0.89 12.36
C SER A 654 0.89 -0.94 13.73
N SER A 655 -0.44 -1.12 13.80
CA SER A 655 -1.17 -1.33 15.06
C SER A 655 -0.83 -2.66 15.69
N GLU A 656 -0.80 -3.74 14.90
CA GLU A 656 -0.46 -5.08 15.38
C GLU A 656 1.00 -5.13 15.82
N TYR A 657 1.91 -4.59 15.01
CA TYR A 657 3.33 -4.44 15.33
C TYR A 657 3.56 -3.69 16.66
N THR A 658 2.85 -2.57 16.83
CA THR A 658 2.93 -1.76 18.06
C THR A 658 2.36 -2.52 19.26
N ALA A 659 1.25 -3.25 19.08
CA ALA A 659 0.68 -4.09 20.13
C ALA A 659 1.64 -5.21 20.56
N MET A 660 2.37 -5.84 19.62
CA MET A 660 3.43 -6.80 19.91
C MET A 660 4.56 -6.19 20.74
N ALA A 661 5.02 -5.00 20.36
CA ALA A 661 6.05 -4.28 21.08
C ALA A 661 5.66 -4.01 22.54
N PHE A 662 4.46 -3.51 22.77
CA PHE A 662 3.98 -3.22 24.12
C PHE A 662 3.62 -4.49 24.89
N LYS A 663 3.20 -5.55 24.22
CA LYS A 663 2.96 -6.86 24.86
C LYS A 663 4.24 -7.48 25.42
N ALA A 664 5.39 -7.20 24.84
CA ALA A 664 6.69 -7.68 25.33
C ALA A 664 7.07 -7.08 26.69
N VAL A 665 6.43 -5.98 27.09
CA VAL A 665 6.61 -5.40 28.44
C VAL A 665 6.08 -6.36 29.49
N LYS A 666 6.87 -6.56 30.54
CA LYS A 666 6.49 -7.49 31.63
C LYS A 666 5.13 -7.13 32.24
N ASP A 667 4.28 -8.11 32.38
CA ASP A 667 2.92 -8.03 32.96
C ASP A 667 1.92 -7.18 32.16
N ALA A 668 2.29 -6.67 30.97
CA ALA A 668 1.37 -5.98 30.08
C ALA A 668 0.18 -6.86 29.68
N LYS A 669 -1.01 -6.27 29.60
CA LYS A 669 -2.26 -6.97 29.23
C LYS A 669 -2.83 -6.39 27.95
N ILE A 670 -3.19 -7.26 27.02
CA ILE A 670 -3.99 -6.91 25.84
C ILE A 670 -5.46 -7.20 26.15
N ILE A 671 -6.32 -6.23 25.91
CA ILE A 671 -7.78 -6.34 26.16
C ILE A 671 -8.51 -5.92 24.87
N GLY A 672 -9.53 -6.67 24.50
CA GLY A 672 -10.37 -6.38 23.34
C GLY A 672 -10.72 -7.61 22.54
N SER A 673 -10.74 -7.48 21.21
CA SER A 673 -11.07 -8.57 20.28
C SER A 673 -9.93 -8.84 19.31
N THR A 674 -10.10 -9.89 18.48
CA THR A 674 -9.11 -10.29 17.48
C THR A 674 -8.82 -9.16 16.48
N THR A 675 -7.55 -8.93 16.19
CA THR A 675 -7.10 -7.93 15.22
C THR A 675 -7.20 -8.43 13.78
N ALA A 676 -6.79 -7.60 12.82
CA ALA A 676 -6.96 -7.90 11.40
C ALA A 676 -6.12 -9.08 10.88
N GLY A 677 -5.06 -9.47 11.57
CA GLY A 677 -4.22 -10.60 11.20
C GLY A 677 -3.40 -10.36 9.93
N ALA A 678 -2.92 -9.13 9.73
CA ALA A 678 -2.07 -8.76 8.62
C ALA A 678 -1.06 -7.71 9.07
N ASP A 679 0.18 -8.15 9.25
CA ASP A 679 1.29 -7.31 9.69
C ASP A 679 2.47 -7.37 8.70
N GLY A 680 3.41 -6.47 8.84
CA GLY A 680 4.63 -6.37 8.03
C GLY A 680 4.52 -5.41 6.85
N ASN A 681 5.70 -5.04 6.33
CA ASN A 681 5.79 -4.16 5.17
C ASN A 681 5.20 -4.81 3.93
N VAL A 682 4.50 -4.00 3.15
CA VAL A 682 3.81 -4.47 1.94
C VAL A 682 4.70 -4.41 0.71
N SER A 683 4.51 -5.38 -0.18
CA SER A 683 5.08 -5.42 -1.52
C SER A 683 4.00 -5.17 -2.57
N ARG A 684 4.21 -4.18 -3.42
CA ARG A 684 3.25 -3.77 -4.46
C ARG A 684 3.41 -4.62 -5.71
N ILE A 685 2.30 -4.98 -6.32
CA ILE A 685 2.24 -5.80 -7.53
C ILE A 685 1.49 -5.04 -8.62
N ASN A 686 2.16 -4.84 -9.74
CA ASN A 686 1.63 -4.22 -10.94
C ASN A 686 1.11 -5.28 -11.92
N LEU A 687 -0.11 -5.08 -12.43
CA LEU A 687 -0.80 -6.05 -13.26
C LEU A 687 -1.32 -5.42 -14.55
N PRO A 688 -1.35 -6.16 -15.68
CA PRO A 688 -1.93 -5.70 -16.94
C PRO A 688 -3.34 -5.14 -16.80
N GLY A 689 -3.66 -4.14 -17.63
CA GLY A 689 -4.94 -3.44 -17.57
C GLY A 689 -4.98 -2.32 -16.53
N GLY A 690 -3.83 -1.83 -16.08
CA GLY A 690 -3.76 -0.78 -15.08
C GLY A 690 -4.14 -1.23 -13.66
N LEU A 691 -4.25 -2.54 -13.42
CA LEU A 691 -4.58 -3.09 -12.10
C LEU A 691 -3.36 -3.09 -11.18
N GLY A 692 -3.63 -3.08 -9.87
CA GLY A 692 -2.58 -3.18 -8.86
C GLY A 692 -3.09 -3.69 -7.52
N THR A 693 -2.28 -4.54 -6.90
CA THR A 693 -2.51 -5.08 -5.56
C THR A 693 -1.24 -4.99 -4.71
N MET A 694 -1.28 -5.50 -3.51
CA MET A 694 -0.11 -5.66 -2.64
C MET A 694 -0.27 -6.90 -1.76
N ILE A 695 0.80 -7.31 -1.13
CA ILE A 695 0.84 -8.39 -0.15
C ILE A 695 1.71 -7.99 1.03
N SER A 696 1.57 -8.66 2.16
CA SER A 696 2.58 -8.66 3.22
C SER A 696 3.88 -9.22 2.64
N GLY A 697 4.93 -8.39 2.53
CA GLY A 697 6.19 -8.75 1.85
C GLY A 697 7.23 -9.37 2.77
N ILE A 698 7.04 -9.29 4.10
CA ILE A 698 7.84 -9.95 5.12
C ILE A 698 6.92 -10.72 6.07
N GLY A 699 7.37 -11.86 6.55
CA GLY A 699 6.68 -12.60 7.61
C GLY A 699 7.02 -11.98 8.96
N VAL A 700 6.00 -11.74 9.78
CA VAL A 700 6.11 -11.19 11.14
C VAL A 700 5.71 -12.24 12.14
N TYR A 701 6.58 -12.50 13.11
CA TYR A 701 6.41 -13.54 14.10
C TYR A 701 6.72 -13.02 15.50
N TYR A 702 6.15 -13.63 16.52
CA TYR A 702 6.63 -13.46 17.88
C TYR A 702 8.07 -14.00 18.02
N PRO A 703 8.84 -13.56 19.04
CA PRO A 703 10.23 -14.05 19.24
C PRO A 703 10.33 -15.57 19.38
N ASP A 704 9.28 -16.25 19.86
CA ASP A 704 9.21 -17.72 19.99
C ASP A 704 8.84 -18.42 18.66
N GLY A 705 8.68 -17.67 17.56
CA GLY A 705 8.34 -18.19 16.23
C GLY A 705 6.86 -18.43 15.99
N LYS A 706 5.97 -18.00 16.89
CA LYS A 706 4.52 -18.04 16.63
C LYS A 706 4.11 -17.00 15.61
N GLU A 707 3.20 -17.38 14.73
CA GLU A 707 2.69 -16.56 13.66
C GLU A 707 1.73 -15.47 14.15
N THR A 708 1.77 -14.31 13.50
CA THR A 708 0.77 -13.24 13.66
C THR A 708 -0.16 -13.18 12.46
N GLN A 709 0.34 -13.51 11.26
CA GLN A 709 -0.46 -13.50 10.02
C GLN A 709 -1.67 -14.43 10.17
N ARG A 710 -2.85 -13.97 9.75
CA ARG A 710 -4.17 -14.59 9.87
C ARG A 710 -4.68 -14.73 11.32
N VAL A 711 -3.80 -14.96 12.29
CA VAL A 711 -4.16 -15.11 13.70
C VAL A 711 -4.50 -13.76 14.32
N GLY A 712 -3.72 -12.75 13.99
CA GLY A 712 -3.76 -11.42 14.62
C GLY A 712 -3.18 -11.44 16.05
N ILE A 713 -3.33 -10.33 16.73
CA ILE A 713 -2.96 -10.22 18.13
C ILE A 713 -4.09 -10.79 18.98
N VAL A 714 -3.78 -11.83 19.74
CA VAL A 714 -4.76 -12.50 20.62
C VAL A 714 -4.80 -11.78 21.95
N PRO A 715 -5.96 -11.24 22.38
CA PRO A 715 -6.11 -10.58 23.68
C PRO A 715 -5.91 -11.54 24.85
N ASP A 716 -5.30 -11.06 25.94
CA ASP A 716 -5.28 -11.76 27.22
C ASP A 716 -6.67 -11.80 27.87
N ILE A 717 -7.46 -10.74 27.63
CA ILE A 717 -8.84 -10.63 28.09
C ILE A 717 -9.70 -10.29 26.89
N PHE A 718 -10.46 -11.28 26.43
CA PHE A 718 -11.38 -11.09 25.32
C PHE A 718 -12.64 -10.37 25.78
N ILE A 719 -12.96 -9.24 25.15
CA ILE A 719 -14.19 -8.47 25.38
C ILE A 719 -14.52 -7.70 24.10
N GLN A 720 -15.78 -7.69 23.74
CA GLN A 720 -16.33 -6.92 22.62
C GLN A 720 -17.45 -6.02 23.10
N PRO A 721 -17.75 -4.92 22.40
CA PRO A 721 -18.95 -4.12 22.68
C PRO A 721 -20.21 -5.00 22.60
N THR A 722 -21.16 -4.73 23.51
CA THR A 722 -22.51 -5.31 23.43
C THR A 722 -23.46 -4.32 22.76
N ILE A 723 -24.59 -4.84 22.24
CA ILE A 723 -25.66 -3.97 21.68
C ILE A 723 -26.18 -3.00 22.74
N GLU A 724 -26.28 -3.44 23.97
CA GLU A 724 -26.76 -2.61 25.09
C GLU A 724 -25.69 -1.56 25.48
N GLY A 725 -24.40 -1.94 25.47
CA GLY A 725 -23.28 -1.01 25.67
C GLY A 725 -23.30 0.10 24.64
N ILE A 726 -23.45 -0.24 23.37
CA ILE A 726 -23.56 0.71 22.26
C ILE A 726 -24.75 1.65 22.44
N LYS A 727 -25.94 1.13 22.75
CA LYS A 727 -27.14 1.93 23.01
C LYS A 727 -26.97 2.93 24.16
N SER A 728 -26.24 2.53 25.19
CA SER A 728 -25.99 3.36 26.37
C SER A 728 -24.75 4.24 26.26
N GLY A 729 -24.05 4.20 25.11
CA GLY A 729 -22.82 4.97 24.88
C GLY A 729 -21.65 4.56 25.76
N LYS A 730 -21.61 3.29 26.24
CA LYS A 730 -20.55 2.77 27.10
C LYS A 730 -19.46 2.12 26.26
N ASP A 731 -18.21 2.47 26.55
CA ASP A 731 -17.03 1.76 26.05
C ASP A 731 -16.64 0.65 27.03
N GLU A 732 -17.23 -0.53 26.85
CA GLU A 732 -17.04 -1.69 27.73
C GLU A 732 -15.60 -2.19 27.74
N VAL A 733 -14.88 -2.04 26.64
CA VAL A 733 -13.47 -2.42 26.52
C VAL A 733 -12.60 -1.50 27.38
N LEU A 734 -12.84 -0.18 27.29
CA LEU A 734 -12.14 0.81 28.13
C LEU A 734 -12.48 0.63 29.61
N LEU A 735 -13.74 0.39 29.95
CA LEU A 735 -14.17 0.14 31.34
C LEU A 735 -13.46 -1.10 31.93
N LYS A 736 -13.30 -2.16 31.13
CA LYS A 736 -12.56 -3.36 31.57
C LYS A 736 -11.07 -3.07 31.79
N ALA A 737 -10.46 -2.24 30.96
CA ALA A 737 -9.07 -1.82 31.15
C ALA A 737 -8.88 -1.02 32.46
N ILE A 738 -9.80 -0.11 32.76
CA ILE A 738 -9.80 0.66 34.03
C ILE A 738 -9.94 -0.29 35.23
N GLU A 739 -10.82 -1.28 35.15
CA GLU A 739 -11.00 -2.31 36.17
C GLU A 739 -9.68 -3.08 36.41
N VAL A 740 -9.01 -3.54 35.35
CA VAL A 740 -7.74 -4.30 35.43
C VAL A 740 -6.62 -3.47 36.05
N ILE A 741 -6.58 -2.17 35.80
CA ILE A 741 -5.58 -1.30 36.41
C ILE A 741 -5.86 -1.12 37.91
N ASN A 742 -7.12 -1.00 38.31
CA ASN A 742 -7.50 -0.77 39.72
C ASN A 742 -7.42 -2.01 40.61
N ASN A 743 -7.52 -3.21 40.01
CA ASN A 743 -7.36 -4.49 40.73
C ASN A 743 -5.89 -4.92 40.83
#